data_0e294e5d75c2bf4af839e7c0f0bcee00
#
_entry.id   0e294e5d75c2bf4af839e7c0f0bcee00
#
_cell.length_a   1.000
_cell.length_b   1.000
_cell.length_c   1.000
_cell.angle_alpha   90.00
_cell.angle_beta   90.00
_cell.angle_gamma   90.00
#
_symmetry.space_group_name_H-M   'P 1'
#
loop_
_entity.id
_entity.type
_entity.pdbx_description
1 polymer ?
#
loop_
_entity_poly.entity_id
_entity_poly.type
_entity_poly.pdbx_seq_one_letter_code
_entity_poly.pdbx_strand_id
1 'polypeptide(L)'
;MLKKILFFLLITVGLFILSCNKRSGQPRVLVFSKTAGYHHNSIPDGIAAIQKLGKENDFDVDTTTNAEWFNEDSLSKYAAIVFLNTTDTADVLLNQYQEAEFERYIQAGGGFVGVHAATDAEYHWGWYGRLVGAYFNSHPAQQEAVLNVMDSTHPSTKHLPRQWKRKDEWYNFKNISKDIKVLLTIDEGSYQGGTNGAIHPMAWYHEYDGGRAFYTELGHTNESYSEPAFLQHLLGGVQYAIGDNQKLDYAKAHTEKVPERDRFVKTILNQGNFFEPTEMAILPNLDVLIAQRRGEIMFYDTKSKNVRQVGFLNVYHQTDVPGVNAEEGVMGLALDPDYKNNHYVYIYYSPLDTSVNRLSRFEFRGDTIDTRTEKIVLQLYSQRQICCHTGGSIAFGKDHLLYLSTGDNSTPFDEPNQPYVNHGFAPLDDRPGHEQYDARRTSGNTADLRGKILRIRIKPDGSYEIPEGNLFADNDPKTRPEIYTMGHRNPYRISVDKKTDYLYWGEVGPDSAVDSLEVRGPRGYDEVNQARKPGFFGWPLFIANNYAYNQYDYATGKKGDFFDASKPVNASRNNTGLQQLPPAQAAFIYYPYGFSKDFPQVETGGRNAMAGPVYYTEDFPKDTRYPTYFNGKLFIYDWMRNWIKLIHMQPNGDFDKMDAFM
;
A
#
# COMPACT_ATOMS: atom_id res chain seq x y z
N MET A 1 -9.15 44.46 -51.31
CA MET A 1 -8.85 45.12 -50.03
C MET A 1 -9.41 44.40 -48.84
N LEU A 2 -10.64 43.94 -48.85
CA LEU A 2 -11.28 43.28 -47.69
C LEU A 2 -10.58 42.00 -47.21
N LYS A 3 -10.06 41.14 -48.09
CA LYS A 3 -9.33 39.90 -47.71
C LYS A 3 -7.97 40.14 -47.03
N LYS A 4 -7.29 41.27 -47.34
CA LYS A 4 -6.01 41.60 -46.66
C LYS A 4 -6.24 42.20 -45.27
N ILE A 5 -7.35 42.90 -45.06
CA ILE A 5 -7.73 43.43 -43.74
C ILE A 5 -8.14 42.32 -42.80
N LEU A 6 -8.90 41.30 -43.30
CA LEU A 6 -9.29 40.15 -42.50
C LEU A 6 -8.08 39.27 -42.07
N PHE A 7 -7.06 39.16 -42.93
CA PHE A 7 -5.84 38.40 -42.61
C PHE A 7 -4.97 39.12 -41.59
N PHE A 8 -4.90 40.46 -41.62
CA PHE A 8 -4.21 41.25 -40.62
C PHE A 8 -4.94 41.26 -39.27
N LEU A 9 -6.29 41.25 -39.26
CA LEU A 9 -7.07 41.16 -38.03
C LEU A 9 -6.96 39.78 -37.39
N LEU A 10 -6.88 38.69 -38.16
CA LEU A 10 -6.65 37.33 -37.65
C LEU A 10 -5.25 37.12 -37.08
N ILE A 11 -4.22 37.76 -37.66
CA ILE A 11 -2.85 37.71 -37.13
C ILE A 11 -2.72 38.52 -35.84
N THR A 12 -3.38 39.69 -35.76
CA THR A 12 -3.35 40.50 -34.51
C THR A 12 -4.19 39.89 -33.42
N VAL A 13 -5.31 39.22 -33.71
CA VAL A 13 -6.07 38.45 -32.70
C VAL A 13 -5.33 37.20 -32.26
N GLY A 14 -4.62 36.52 -33.18
CA GLY A 14 -3.75 35.37 -32.82
C GLY A 14 -2.54 35.75 -31.94
N LEU A 15 -1.94 36.92 -32.20
CA LEU A 15 -0.86 37.46 -31.34
C LEU A 15 -1.36 37.96 -29.97
N PHE A 16 -2.61 38.47 -29.90
CA PHE A 16 -3.23 38.85 -28.61
C PHE A 16 -3.64 37.65 -27.78
N ILE A 17 -4.06 36.53 -28.37
CA ILE A 17 -4.40 35.30 -27.63
C ILE A 17 -3.15 34.64 -27.04
N LEU A 18 -2.00 34.69 -27.72
CA LEU A 18 -0.72 34.24 -27.20
C LEU A 18 -0.16 35.13 -26.09
N SER A 19 -0.56 36.41 -26.03
CA SER A 19 -0.10 37.36 -24.99
C SER A 19 -0.89 37.28 -23.69
N CYS A 20 -2.10 36.70 -23.67
CA CYS A 20 -2.96 36.66 -22.49
C CYS A 20 -2.55 35.58 -21.45
N ASN A 21 -1.66 34.64 -21.78
CA ASN A 21 -1.25 33.56 -20.87
C ASN A 21 0.03 33.82 -20.09
N LYS A 22 0.76 34.91 -20.34
CA LYS A 22 1.96 35.25 -19.57
C LYS A 22 1.58 35.94 -18.26
N ARG A 23 2.31 35.63 -17.18
CA ARG A 23 2.24 36.37 -15.94
C ARG A 23 2.74 37.80 -16.17
N SER A 24 2.12 38.77 -15.52
CA SER A 24 2.63 40.14 -15.51
C SER A 24 3.75 40.23 -14.44
N GLY A 25 4.95 40.69 -14.81
CA GLY A 25 6.10 40.83 -13.91
C GLY A 25 7.14 39.73 -14.02
N GLN A 26 8.15 39.80 -13.19
CA GLN A 26 9.21 38.80 -13.08
C GLN A 26 8.67 37.46 -12.59
N PRO A 27 9.20 36.29 -13.05
CA PRO A 27 8.86 35.01 -12.51
C PRO A 27 9.22 34.95 -11.03
N ARG A 28 8.44 34.24 -10.23
CA ARG A 28 8.73 33.97 -8.82
C ARG A 28 9.07 32.50 -8.63
N VAL A 29 10.07 32.24 -7.82
CA VAL A 29 10.55 30.90 -7.44
C VAL A 29 10.42 30.75 -5.93
N LEU A 30 9.86 29.63 -5.48
CA LEU A 30 9.79 29.25 -4.08
C LEU A 30 10.91 28.25 -3.78
N VAL A 31 11.78 28.54 -2.83
CA VAL A 31 12.75 27.57 -2.30
C VAL A 31 12.17 26.96 -1.03
N PHE A 32 11.89 25.67 -1.08
CA PHE A 32 11.43 24.87 0.04
C PHE A 32 12.58 24.00 0.54
N SER A 33 12.91 24.13 1.84
CA SER A 33 14.05 23.44 2.46
C SER A 33 13.71 22.82 3.82
N LYS A 34 12.49 22.28 3.95
CA LYS A 34 12.09 21.50 5.14
C LYS A 34 12.86 20.19 5.18
N THR A 35 13.37 19.85 6.35
CA THR A 35 14.04 18.59 6.63
C THR A 35 13.37 17.91 7.85
N ALA A 36 12.95 16.68 7.69
CA ALA A 36 12.48 15.81 8.77
C ALA A 36 13.47 14.66 9.03
N GLY A 37 14.49 14.53 8.18
CA GLY A 37 15.62 13.62 8.30
C GLY A 37 16.94 14.39 8.55
N TYR A 38 17.96 14.04 7.77
CA TYR A 38 19.27 14.69 7.87
C TYR A 38 19.21 16.16 7.42
N HIS A 39 19.75 17.08 8.23
CA HIS A 39 19.81 18.49 7.89
C HIS A 39 21.17 18.85 7.29
N HIS A 40 21.19 19.19 6.00
CA HIS A 40 22.42 19.55 5.29
C HIS A 40 22.90 20.93 5.69
N ASN A 41 24.17 21.06 6.06
CA ASN A 41 24.80 22.35 6.43
C ASN A 41 24.83 23.34 5.26
N SER A 42 24.76 22.88 4.04
CA SER A 42 24.78 23.69 2.82
C SER A 42 23.45 24.39 2.48
N ILE A 43 22.36 24.12 3.20
CA ILE A 43 21.05 24.75 2.94
C ILE A 43 21.12 26.29 2.98
N PRO A 44 21.75 26.95 3.97
CA PRO A 44 21.86 28.42 3.98
C PRO A 44 22.62 28.98 2.78
N ASP A 45 23.71 28.34 2.38
CA ASP A 45 24.50 28.76 1.23
C ASP A 45 23.72 28.55 -0.08
N GLY A 46 22.99 27.46 -0.19
CA GLY A 46 22.09 27.18 -1.32
C GLY A 46 20.99 28.23 -1.46
N ILE A 47 20.34 28.59 -0.36
CA ILE A 47 19.34 29.68 -0.34
C ILE A 47 19.96 30.99 -0.82
N ALA A 48 21.09 31.39 -0.22
CA ALA A 48 21.78 32.63 -0.60
C ALA A 48 22.22 32.64 -2.09
N ALA A 49 22.70 31.51 -2.58
CA ALA A 49 23.08 31.34 -3.98
C ALA A 49 21.87 31.49 -4.92
N ILE A 50 20.74 30.84 -4.65
CA ILE A 50 19.55 30.93 -5.49
C ILE A 50 18.96 32.35 -5.45
N GLN A 51 18.96 33.03 -4.31
CA GLN A 51 18.54 34.43 -4.19
C GLN A 51 19.43 35.36 -5.01
N LYS A 52 20.74 35.14 -4.98
CA LYS A 52 21.68 35.88 -5.82
C LYS A 52 21.44 35.64 -7.30
N LEU A 53 21.27 34.38 -7.71
CA LEU A 53 20.95 34.03 -9.10
C LEU A 53 19.64 34.67 -9.55
N GLY A 54 18.62 34.73 -8.71
CA GLY A 54 17.35 35.40 -8.99
C GLY A 54 17.53 36.89 -9.25
N LYS A 55 18.27 37.58 -8.39
CA LYS A 55 18.56 39.01 -8.52
C LYS A 55 19.40 39.35 -9.80
N GLU A 56 20.29 38.44 -10.19
CA GLU A 56 21.16 38.63 -11.35
C GLU A 56 20.51 38.20 -12.67
N ASN A 57 19.38 37.46 -12.63
CA ASN A 57 18.73 36.83 -13.80
C ASN A 57 17.21 37.04 -13.87
N ASP A 58 16.72 38.12 -13.31
CA ASP A 58 15.36 38.64 -13.46
C ASP A 58 14.26 37.66 -12.98
N PHE A 59 14.45 37.01 -11.81
CA PHE A 59 13.36 36.29 -11.10
C PHE A 59 13.45 36.54 -9.60
N ASP A 60 12.26 36.63 -8.97
CA ASP A 60 12.13 36.79 -7.53
C ASP A 60 12.22 35.44 -6.79
N VAL A 61 12.79 35.42 -5.59
CA VAL A 61 12.97 34.22 -4.78
C VAL A 61 12.42 34.41 -3.40
N ASP A 62 11.42 33.61 -3.05
CA ASP A 62 10.93 33.42 -1.68
C ASP A 62 11.47 32.11 -1.12
N THR A 63 11.57 32.02 0.22
CA THR A 63 12.08 30.83 0.90
C THR A 63 11.17 30.44 2.05
N THR A 64 10.98 29.14 2.26
CA THR A 64 10.18 28.62 3.37
C THR A 64 10.60 27.20 3.78
N THR A 65 10.42 26.89 5.06
CA THR A 65 10.38 25.53 5.61
C THR A 65 8.96 25.13 6.03
N ASN A 66 7.99 26.05 5.89
CA ASN A 66 6.62 25.84 6.31
C ASN A 66 5.81 25.19 5.18
N ALA A 67 5.39 23.95 5.38
CA ALA A 67 4.58 23.19 4.45
C ALA A 67 3.15 23.77 4.23
N GLU A 68 2.66 24.65 5.12
CA GLU A 68 1.37 25.34 4.93
C GLU A 68 1.32 26.26 3.70
N TRP A 69 2.47 26.54 3.09
CA TRP A 69 2.54 27.25 1.80
C TRP A 69 2.11 26.38 0.62
N PHE A 70 2.01 25.06 0.82
CA PHE A 70 1.52 24.13 -0.22
C PHE A 70 -0.01 24.14 -0.26
N ASN A 71 -0.56 25.23 -0.79
CA ASN A 71 -1.97 25.44 -1.09
C ASN A 71 -2.09 26.24 -2.41
N GLU A 72 -3.21 26.15 -3.09
CA GLU A 72 -3.43 26.78 -4.41
C GLU A 72 -3.17 28.28 -4.40
N ASP A 73 -3.64 29.00 -3.35
CA ASP A 73 -3.49 30.45 -3.24
C ASP A 73 -2.01 30.89 -3.14
N SER A 74 -1.19 30.11 -2.49
CA SER A 74 0.25 30.39 -2.35
C SER A 74 1.02 29.89 -3.56
N LEU A 75 0.84 28.64 -3.96
CA LEU A 75 1.58 28.02 -5.07
C LEU A 75 1.29 28.68 -6.41
N SER A 76 0.07 29.21 -6.62
CA SER A 76 -0.29 29.91 -7.87
C SER A 76 0.59 31.12 -8.18
N LYS A 77 1.32 31.67 -7.18
CA LYS A 77 2.21 32.81 -7.34
C LYS A 77 3.54 32.44 -7.99
N TYR A 78 3.95 31.17 -7.93
CA TYR A 78 5.29 30.72 -8.32
C TYR A 78 5.28 30.06 -9.70
N ALA A 79 6.34 30.35 -10.47
CA ALA A 79 6.60 29.70 -11.75
C ALA A 79 7.31 28.37 -11.57
N ALA A 80 8.16 28.28 -10.54
CA ALA A 80 8.86 27.05 -10.17
C ALA A 80 9.02 26.94 -8.65
N ILE A 81 9.11 25.71 -8.16
CA ILE A 81 9.39 25.37 -6.76
C ILE A 81 10.69 24.56 -6.73
N VAL A 82 11.62 24.97 -5.86
CA VAL A 82 12.90 24.30 -5.64
C VAL A 82 12.85 23.55 -4.32
N PHE A 83 12.98 22.23 -4.35
CA PHE A 83 13.22 21.41 -3.16
C PHE A 83 14.73 21.35 -2.95
N LEU A 84 15.20 22.16 -1.99
CA LEU A 84 16.62 22.31 -1.69
C LEU A 84 17.02 21.44 -0.51
N ASN A 85 17.72 20.35 -0.77
CA ASN A 85 18.22 19.41 0.25
C ASN A 85 17.12 18.97 1.24
N THR A 86 15.91 18.76 0.74
CA THR A 86 14.79 18.24 1.55
C THR A 86 15.03 16.77 1.87
N THR A 87 14.76 16.38 3.12
CA THR A 87 14.91 15.00 3.58
C THR A 87 13.75 14.62 4.47
N ASP A 88 13.33 13.36 4.44
CA ASP A 88 12.42 12.82 5.43
C ASP A 88 12.94 11.50 6.05
N THR A 89 12.29 11.08 7.14
CA THR A 89 12.49 9.78 7.77
C THR A 89 11.17 9.25 8.34
N ALA A 90 10.82 9.65 9.58
CA ALA A 90 9.58 9.25 10.24
C ALA A 90 8.43 10.22 9.99
N ASP A 91 8.74 11.51 9.78
CA ASP A 91 7.76 12.55 9.49
C ASP A 91 7.81 12.91 8.01
N VAL A 92 6.66 13.02 7.37
CA VAL A 92 6.53 13.44 5.98
C VAL A 92 6.80 14.95 5.83
N LEU A 93 7.29 15.36 4.67
CA LEU A 93 7.47 16.78 4.38
C LEU A 93 6.13 17.48 4.17
N LEU A 94 5.24 16.84 3.40
CA LEU A 94 3.92 17.30 3.07
C LEU A 94 2.88 16.30 3.59
N ASN A 95 1.77 16.80 4.11
CA ASN A 95 0.62 15.96 4.43
C ASN A 95 -0.26 15.76 3.19
N GLN A 96 -1.24 14.86 3.27
CA GLN A 96 -2.11 14.49 2.15
C GLN A 96 -2.82 15.68 1.46
N TYR A 97 -3.13 16.75 2.19
CA TYR A 97 -3.75 17.96 1.63
C TYR A 97 -2.74 18.75 0.80
N GLN A 98 -1.54 18.90 1.34
CA GLN A 98 -0.42 19.62 0.72
C GLN A 98 0.14 18.86 -0.50
N GLU A 99 0.20 17.53 -0.43
CA GLU A 99 0.52 16.66 -1.57
C GLU A 99 -0.45 16.88 -2.73
N ALA A 100 -1.76 16.82 -2.47
CA ALA A 100 -2.77 17.04 -3.49
C ALA A 100 -2.68 18.43 -4.12
N GLU A 101 -2.42 19.48 -3.35
CA GLU A 101 -2.24 20.84 -3.86
C GLU A 101 -0.94 20.98 -4.68
N PHE A 102 0.12 20.25 -4.33
CA PHE A 102 1.35 20.24 -5.11
C PHE A 102 1.19 19.46 -6.43
N GLU A 103 0.50 18.33 -6.43
CA GLU A 103 0.12 17.63 -7.67
C GLU A 103 -0.64 18.58 -8.61
N ARG A 104 -1.66 19.26 -8.10
CA ARG A 104 -2.48 20.23 -8.86
C ARG A 104 -1.64 21.39 -9.41
N TYR A 105 -0.65 21.85 -8.64
CA TYR A 105 0.28 22.89 -9.09
C TYR A 105 1.10 22.44 -10.30
N ILE A 106 1.65 21.23 -10.28
CA ILE A 106 2.41 20.65 -11.39
C ILE A 106 1.49 20.45 -12.61
N GLN A 107 0.30 19.87 -12.40
CA GLN A 107 -0.70 19.63 -13.44
C GLN A 107 -1.19 20.93 -14.11
N ALA A 108 -1.22 22.02 -13.37
CA ALA A 108 -1.51 23.35 -13.88
C ALA A 108 -0.37 23.95 -14.71
N GLY A 109 0.77 23.29 -14.86
CA GLY A 109 1.92 23.73 -15.63
C GLY A 109 3.06 24.31 -14.79
N GLY A 110 3.09 24.07 -13.48
CA GLY A 110 4.15 24.49 -12.56
C GLY A 110 5.48 23.81 -12.82
N GLY A 111 6.59 24.46 -12.41
CA GLY A 111 7.94 23.91 -12.53
C GLY A 111 8.44 23.33 -11.21
N PHE A 112 9.25 22.28 -11.28
CA PHE A 112 9.93 21.63 -10.15
C PHE A 112 11.43 21.59 -10.37
N VAL A 113 12.19 21.87 -9.31
CA VAL A 113 13.65 21.69 -9.26
C VAL A 113 13.98 20.90 -8.00
N GLY A 114 14.56 19.74 -8.15
CA GLY A 114 15.13 18.98 -7.05
C GLY A 114 16.65 19.18 -6.98
N VAL A 115 17.18 19.46 -5.78
CA VAL A 115 18.61 19.62 -5.53
C VAL A 115 19.03 18.59 -4.48
N HIS A 116 20.02 17.80 -4.82
CA HIS A 116 20.69 16.80 -4.00
C HIS A 116 19.68 15.89 -3.24
N ALA A 117 19.47 16.13 -1.95
CA ALA A 117 18.63 15.28 -1.11
C ALA A 117 17.13 15.34 -1.43
N ALA A 118 16.71 16.09 -2.45
CA ALA A 118 15.30 16.04 -2.88
C ALA A 118 14.85 14.62 -3.31
N THR A 119 15.76 13.72 -3.65
CA THR A 119 15.48 12.30 -3.90
C THR A 119 15.46 11.44 -2.64
N ASP A 120 15.86 11.97 -1.47
CA ASP A 120 15.82 11.32 -0.15
C ASP A 120 14.62 11.79 0.68
N ALA A 121 13.48 11.91 0.01
CA ALA A 121 12.25 12.39 0.60
C ALA A 121 11.01 11.75 -0.06
N GLU A 122 9.88 11.74 0.67
CA GLU A 122 8.55 11.35 0.19
C GLU A 122 8.52 9.95 -0.45
N TYR A 123 9.21 9.00 0.15
CA TYR A 123 9.30 7.61 -0.35
C TYR A 123 7.96 6.89 -0.43
N HIS A 124 7.00 7.30 0.37
CA HIS A 124 5.65 6.78 0.40
C HIS A 124 4.75 7.28 -0.74
N TRP A 125 5.20 8.31 -1.47
CA TRP A 125 4.40 9.01 -2.46
C TRP A 125 4.94 8.75 -3.87
N GLY A 126 4.42 7.69 -4.51
CA GLY A 126 4.90 7.24 -5.82
C GLY A 126 4.83 8.30 -6.91
N TRP A 127 3.84 9.21 -6.85
CA TRP A 127 3.76 10.34 -7.77
C TRP A 127 4.97 11.26 -7.66
N TYR A 128 5.42 11.58 -6.43
CA TYR A 128 6.62 12.39 -6.20
C TYR A 128 7.89 11.72 -6.73
N GLY A 129 8.03 10.39 -6.51
CA GLY A 129 9.15 9.63 -7.06
C GLY A 129 9.24 9.70 -8.58
N ARG A 130 8.10 9.72 -9.26
CA ARG A 130 8.04 9.92 -10.72
C ARG A 130 8.34 11.37 -11.12
N LEU A 131 7.92 12.37 -10.32
CA LEU A 131 8.23 13.78 -10.56
C LEU A 131 9.74 14.06 -10.41
N VAL A 132 10.36 13.63 -9.30
CA VAL A 132 11.79 13.84 -9.06
C VAL A 132 12.66 12.94 -9.93
N GLY A 133 12.13 11.79 -10.38
CA GLY A 133 12.73 10.89 -11.37
C GLY A 133 13.51 9.70 -10.81
N ALA A 134 13.84 9.67 -9.53
CA ALA A 134 14.48 8.56 -8.84
C ALA A 134 14.37 8.75 -7.32
N TYR A 135 14.68 7.69 -6.56
CA TYR A 135 14.87 7.79 -5.12
C TYR A 135 16.31 7.48 -4.73
N PHE A 136 16.79 8.17 -3.69
CA PHE A 136 18.05 7.86 -3.03
C PHE A 136 18.07 6.41 -2.51
N ASN A 137 19.21 5.75 -2.67
CA ASN A 137 19.44 4.40 -2.14
C ASN A 137 20.58 4.35 -1.11
N SER A 138 21.74 4.92 -1.48
CA SER A 138 22.93 4.95 -0.63
C SER A 138 23.96 5.93 -1.20
N HIS A 139 24.98 6.25 -0.43
CA HIS A 139 26.13 7.01 -0.88
C HIS A 139 27.45 6.50 -0.25
N PRO A 140 28.60 6.56 -0.93
CA PRO A 140 29.92 6.42 -0.31
C PRO A 140 30.33 7.71 0.40
N ALA A 141 31.54 7.73 0.99
CA ALA A 141 32.13 8.95 1.51
C ALA A 141 32.36 9.99 0.39
N GLN A 142 32.29 11.28 0.73
CA GLN A 142 32.58 12.39 -0.21
C GLN A 142 33.97 12.26 -0.83
N GLN A 143 34.04 12.34 -2.14
CA GLN A 143 35.26 12.16 -2.90
C GLN A 143 35.22 12.87 -4.24
N GLU A 144 36.38 13.01 -4.90
CA GLU A 144 36.44 13.48 -6.28
C GLU A 144 35.95 12.41 -7.24
N ALA A 145 35.20 12.84 -8.27
CA ALA A 145 34.81 11.98 -9.38
C ALA A 145 34.73 12.79 -10.70
N VAL A 146 34.56 12.08 -11.80
CA VAL A 146 34.41 12.66 -13.14
C VAL A 146 32.97 12.54 -13.59
N LEU A 147 32.37 13.69 -13.88
CA LEU A 147 31.04 13.75 -14.50
C LEU A 147 31.19 13.87 -16.01
N ASN A 148 30.36 13.14 -16.76
CA ASN A 148 30.28 13.23 -18.21
C ASN A 148 29.04 14.01 -18.64
N VAL A 149 29.18 15.01 -19.49
CA VAL A 149 28.07 15.76 -20.07
C VAL A 149 27.44 14.94 -21.20
N MET A 150 26.19 14.55 -21.02
CA MET A 150 25.42 13.72 -21.97
C MET A 150 24.66 14.59 -22.98
N ASP A 151 24.19 15.76 -22.55
CA ASP A 151 23.52 16.75 -23.39
C ASP A 151 24.17 18.11 -23.15
N SER A 152 24.92 18.61 -24.13
CA SER A 152 25.62 19.93 -24.12
C SER A 152 24.74 21.07 -24.67
N THR A 153 23.48 20.82 -25.00
CA THR A 153 22.56 21.83 -25.55
C THR A 153 21.62 22.42 -24.50
N HIS A 154 21.37 21.67 -23.40
CA HIS A 154 20.51 22.14 -22.35
C HIS A 154 21.07 23.34 -21.58
N PRO A 155 20.26 24.33 -21.16
CA PRO A 155 20.73 25.52 -20.44
C PRO A 155 21.62 25.23 -19.24
N SER A 156 21.38 24.15 -18.51
CA SER A 156 22.16 23.79 -17.33
C SER A 156 23.53 23.15 -17.63
N THR A 157 23.78 22.70 -18.85
CA THR A 157 25.02 21.96 -19.19
C THR A 157 25.82 22.55 -20.34
N LYS A 158 25.23 23.47 -21.13
CA LYS A 158 25.87 24.05 -22.31
C LYS A 158 27.20 24.78 -22.04
N HIS A 159 27.44 25.22 -20.80
CA HIS A 159 28.66 25.90 -20.37
C HIS A 159 29.71 24.95 -19.78
N LEU A 160 29.34 23.70 -19.50
CA LEU A 160 30.21 22.72 -18.88
C LEU A 160 31.23 22.12 -19.90
N PRO A 161 32.42 21.76 -19.44
CA PRO A 161 33.34 20.96 -20.25
C PRO A 161 32.76 19.56 -20.45
N ARG A 162 33.15 18.85 -21.51
CA ARG A 162 32.66 17.50 -21.80
C ARG A 162 32.83 16.51 -20.62
N GLN A 163 33.91 16.69 -19.86
CA GLN A 163 34.17 16.02 -18.60
C GLN A 163 34.42 17.06 -17.51
N TRP A 164 33.67 16.95 -16.43
CA TRP A 164 33.73 17.87 -15.31
C TRP A 164 34.19 17.15 -14.05
N LYS A 165 35.42 17.38 -13.63
CA LYS A 165 35.96 16.79 -12.41
C LYS A 165 35.64 17.69 -11.22
N ARG A 166 35.04 17.13 -10.18
CA ARG A 166 34.73 17.85 -8.95
C ARG A 166 34.62 16.90 -7.76
N LYS A 167 34.53 17.45 -6.55
CA LYS A 167 34.29 16.75 -5.30
C LYS A 167 32.86 17.05 -4.83
N ASP A 168 32.11 15.99 -4.50
CA ASP A 168 30.81 16.10 -3.84
C ASP A 168 30.53 14.80 -3.10
N GLU A 169 29.30 14.60 -2.58
CA GLU A 169 28.75 13.33 -2.17
C GLU A 169 28.04 12.71 -3.38
N TRP A 170 28.22 11.41 -3.63
CA TRP A 170 27.70 10.76 -4.83
C TRP A 170 26.62 9.77 -4.47
N TYR A 171 25.35 10.06 -4.81
CA TYR A 171 24.21 9.20 -4.56
C TYR A 171 24.14 8.04 -5.54
N ASN A 172 23.85 6.85 -5.01
CA ASN A 172 23.32 5.75 -5.77
C ASN A 172 21.78 5.82 -5.70
N PHE A 173 21.11 5.50 -6.78
CA PHE A 173 19.66 5.62 -6.91
C PHE A 173 18.97 4.28 -7.06
N LYS A 174 17.71 4.24 -6.60
CA LYS A 174 16.73 3.18 -6.88
C LYS A 174 15.54 3.76 -7.62
N ASN A 175 14.75 2.89 -8.29
CA ASN A 175 13.52 3.26 -8.99
C ASN A 175 13.71 4.40 -10.02
N ILE A 176 14.83 4.42 -10.73
CA ILE A 176 15.10 5.41 -11.76
C ILE A 176 14.04 5.35 -12.85
N SER A 177 13.35 6.46 -13.10
CA SER A 177 12.33 6.57 -14.14
C SER A 177 12.95 6.41 -15.54
N LYS A 178 12.23 5.73 -16.43
CA LYS A 178 12.63 5.57 -17.83
C LYS A 178 12.38 6.83 -18.67
N ASP A 179 11.61 7.80 -18.16
CA ASP A 179 11.17 8.98 -18.87
C ASP A 179 12.14 10.17 -18.68
N ILE A 180 13.13 10.05 -17.78
CA ILE A 180 14.13 11.10 -17.57
C ILE A 180 15.07 11.26 -18.76
N LYS A 181 15.41 12.50 -19.07
CA LYS A 181 16.44 12.87 -20.05
C LYS A 181 17.71 13.22 -19.30
N VAL A 182 18.70 12.33 -19.35
CA VAL A 182 19.93 12.44 -18.58
C VAL A 182 20.83 13.55 -19.15
N LEU A 183 21.24 14.46 -18.28
CA LEU A 183 22.14 15.59 -18.58
C LEU A 183 23.59 15.32 -18.19
N LEU A 184 23.75 14.73 -17.00
CA LEU A 184 25.08 14.36 -16.46
C LEU A 184 25.04 12.91 -16.00
N THR A 185 26.11 12.18 -16.26
CA THR A 185 26.40 10.89 -15.64
C THR A 185 27.71 10.94 -14.89
N ILE A 186 27.89 10.08 -13.87
CA ILE A 186 29.19 9.92 -13.19
C ILE A 186 29.93 8.70 -13.76
N ASP A 187 31.22 8.81 -13.93
CA ASP A 187 32.08 7.67 -14.26
C ASP A 187 32.42 6.90 -12.99
N GLU A 188 31.75 5.75 -12.77
CA GLU A 188 31.98 4.89 -11.62
C GLU A 188 33.42 4.34 -11.54
N GLY A 189 34.19 4.35 -12.65
CA GLY A 189 35.59 4.03 -12.64
C GLY A 189 36.50 5.13 -12.06
N SER A 190 35.96 6.34 -11.87
CA SER A 190 36.72 7.51 -11.35
C SER A 190 36.63 7.66 -9.83
N TYR A 191 35.78 6.88 -9.16
CA TYR A 191 35.56 6.93 -7.70
C TYR A 191 35.20 5.55 -7.14
N GLN A 192 34.96 5.43 -5.81
CA GLN A 192 34.62 4.17 -5.17
C GLN A 192 33.20 4.22 -4.61
N GLY A 193 32.43 3.13 -4.76
CA GLY A 193 31.14 2.92 -4.13
C GLY A 193 29.93 3.20 -5.02
N GLY A 194 30.13 3.37 -6.34
CA GLY A 194 29.05 3.40 -7.33
C GLY A 194 28.38 2.04 -7.49
N THR A 195 27.05 2.02 -7.64
CA THR A 195 26.26 0.78 -7.77
C THR A 195 25.18 0.83 -8.85
N ASN A 196 25.11 1.91 -9.64
CA ASN A 196 24.14 2.05 -10.73
C ASN A 196 24.68 1.61 -12.09
N GLY A 197 26.00 1.36 -12.20
CA GLY A 197 26.64 0.79 -13.39
C GLY A 197 26.96 1.83 -14.47
N ALA A 198 27.00 1.38 -15.73
CA ALA A 198 27.52 2.17 -16.86
C ALA A 198 26.75 3.48 -17.16
N ILE A 199 25.48 3.55 -16.80
CA ILE A 199 24.67 4.76 -16.92
C ILE A 199 24.19 5.12 -15.52
N HIS A 200 25.02 5.92 -14.80
CA HIS A 200 24.71 6.41 -13.47
C HIS A 200 24.36 7.90 -13.57
N PRO A 201 23.06 8.27 -13.57
CA PRO A 201 22.66 9.65 -13.79
C PRO A 201 22.91 10.51 -12.55
N MET A 202 23.39 11.77 -12.75
CA MET A 202 23.64 12.76 -11.70
C MET A 202 22.83 14.05 -11.90
N ALA A 203 22.33 14.30 -13.09
CA ALA A 203 21.37 15.35 -13.37
C ALA A 203 20.49 14.95 -14.55
N TRP A 204 19.23 15.35 -14.49
CA TRP A 204 18.25 15.07 -15.54
C TRP A 204 17.10 16.07 -15.54
N TYR A 205 16.29 16.01 -16.59
CA TYR A 205 15.06 16.75 -16.72
C TYR A 205 14.00 15.91 -17.45
N HIS A 206 12.74 16.27 -17.29
CA HIS A 206 11.63 15.71 -18.04
C HIS A 206 10.38 16.57 -17.89
N GLU A 207 9.41 16.36 -18.77
CA GLU A 207 8.04 16.81 -18.55
C GLU A 207 7.31 15.73 -17.76
N TYR A 208 6.58 16.14 -16.76
CA TYR A 208 5.84 15.21 -15.92
C TYR A 208 4.49 15.83 -15.52
N ASP A 209 3.41 15.10 -15.75
CA ASP A 209 2.05 15.40 -15.32
C ASP A 209 1.58 16.85 -15.62
N GLY A 210 1.98 17.40 -16.76
CA GLY A 210 1.67 18.76 -17.19
C GLY A 210 2.70 19.83 -16.82
N GLY A 211 3.65 19.53 -15.93
CA GLY A 211 4.72 20.44 -15.51
C GLY A 211 6.11 20.08 -16.07
N ARG A 212 7.12 20.78 -15.58
CA ARG A 212 8.53 20.59 -15.95
C ARG A 212 9.35 20.27 -14.72
N ALA A 213 10.08 19.17 -14.75
CA ALA A 213 10.94 18.73 -13.65
C ALA A 213 12.41 18.75 -14.07
N PHE A 214 13.25 19.31 -13.22
CA PHE A 214 14.71 19.24 -13.30
C PHE A 214 15.25 18.73 -11.97
N TYR A 215 16.25 17.89 -12.02
CA TYR A 215 16.96 17.41 -10.84
C TYR A 215 18.47 17.46 -11.05
N THR A 216 19.19 17.84 -10.00
CA THR A 216 20.65 17.69 -9.90
C THR A 216 21.00 17.06 -8.56
N GLU A 217 21.80 16.01 -8.62
CA GLU A 217 22.35 15.34 -7.44
C GLU A 217 23.37 16.20 -6.70
N LEU A 218 24.02 17.13 -7.41
CA LEU A 218 25.07 18.01 -6.89
C LEU A 218 24.53 18.98 -5.85
N GLY A 219 25.38 19.43 -4.90
CA GLY A 219 25.01 20.46 -3.93
C GLY A 219 24.97 19.99 -2.47
N HIS A 220 25.62 18.86 -2.15
CA HIS A 220 25.81 18.46 -0.76
C HIS A 220 26.70 19.43 0.01
N THR A 221 27.80 19.86 -0.61
CA THR A 221 28.83 20.66 0.07
C THR A 221 28.56 22.17 -0.01
N ASN A 222 29.01 22.93 1.00
CA ASN A 222 28.91 24.38 1.04
C ASN A 222 29.69 25.00 -0.15
N GLU A 223 30.86 24.43 -0.51
CA GLU A 223 31.71 24.87 -1.60
C GLU A 223 30.99 24.83 -2.95
N SER A 224 30.08 23.89 -3.16
CA SER A 224 29.26 23.80 -4.38
C SER A 224 28.57 25.13 -4.69
N TYR A 225 28.05 25.81 -3.70
CA TYR A 225 27.31 27.08 -3.88
C TYR A 225 28.17 28.30 -4.08
N SER A 226 29.49 28.14 -4.13
CA SER A 226 30.47 29.17 -4.55
C SER A 226 31.17 28.83 -5.87
N GLU A 227 30.96 27.61 -6.41
CA GLU A 227 31.56 27.16 -7.68
C GLU A 227 30.78 27.74 -8.89
N PRO A 228 31.43 28.58 -9.76
CA PRO A 228 30.71 29.23 -10.85
C PRO A 228 30.05 28.26 -11.84
N ALA A 229 30.68 27.11 -12.11
CA ALA A 229 30.17 26.11 -13.02
C ALA A 229 28.89 25.46 -12.46
N PHE A 230 28.85 25.15 -11.15
CA PHE A 230 27.65 24.63 -10.48
C PHE A 230 26.53 25.67 -10.40
N LEU A 231 26.87 26.92 -10.07
CA LEU A 231 25.86 27.99 -10.02
C LEU A 231 25.18 28.20 -11.39
N GLN A 232 25.96 28.15 -12.48
CA GLN A 232 25.40 28.27 -13.83
C GLN A 232 24.59 27.01 -14.23
N HIS A 233 25.01 25.82 -13.77
CA HIS A 233 24.24 24.58 -13.91
C HIS A 233 22.87 24.67 -13.20
N LEU A 234 22.87 25.10 -11.95
CA LEU A 234 21.65 25.29 -11.15
C LEU A 234 20.74 26.36 -11.77
N LEU A 235 21.28 27.50 -12.20
CA LEU A 235 20.56 28.54 -12.91
C LEU A 235 19.83 28.00 -14.15
N GLY A 236 20.54 27.23 -14.99
CA GLY A 236 19.95 26.63 -16.18
C GLY A 236 18.80 25.67 -15.87
N GLY A 237 18.88 24.92 -14.77
CA GLY A 237 17.81 24.06 -14.27
C GLY A 237 16.59 24.85 -13.78
N VAL A 238 16.83 25.92 -13.01
CA VAL A 238 15.75 26.82 -12.54
C VAL A 238 15.06 27.50 -13.72
N GLN A 239 15.82 27.99 -14.70
CA GLN A 239 15.27 28.62 -15.91
C GLN A 239 14.44 27.64 -16.74
N TYR A 240 14.88 26.38 -16.87
CA TYR A 240 14.08 25.33 -17.50
C TYR A 240 12.77 25.11 -16.78
N ALA A 241 12.77 25.01 -15.45
CA ALA A 241 11.58 24.83 -14.65
C ALA A 241 10.61 26.03 -14.74
N ILE A 242 11.11 27.27 -14.73
CA ILE A 242 10.31 28.49 -14.94
C ILE A 242 9.62 28.46 -16.32
N GLY A 243 10.33 28.00 -17.37
CA GLY A 243 9.84 28.00 -18.74
C GLY A 243 9.49 29.41 -19.23
N ASP A 244 8.37 29.54 -19.94
CA ASP A 244 7.93 30.83 -20.52
C ASP A 244 7.19 31.75 -19.53
N ASN A 245 7.28 31.49 -18.22
CA ASN A 245 6.58 32.24 -17.16
C ASN A 245 5.05 32.36 -17.44
N GLN A 246 4.44 31.26 -17.86
CA GLN A 246 2.99 31.23 -18.11
C GLN A 246 2.20 31.21 -16.82
N LYS A 247 0.98 31.75 -16.85
CA LYS A 247 0.03 31.57 -15.75
C LYS A 247 -0.33 30.09 -15.64
N LEU A 248 -0.43 29.60 -14.40
CA LEU A 248 -0.89 28.25 -14.13
C LEU A 248 -2.37 28.11 -14.53
N ASP A 249 -2.69 26.99 -15.16
CA ASP A 249 -4.05 26.67 -15.59
C ASP A 249 -4.61 25.51 -14.75
N TYR A 250 -5.16 25.85 -13.59
CA TYR A 250 -5.73 24.86 -12.68
C TYR A 250 -6.96 24.13 -13.23
N ALA A 251 -7.52 24.58 -14.39
CA ALA A 251 -8.54 23.79 -15.07
C ALA A 251 -8.00 22.47 -15.67
N LYS A 252 -6.69 22.37 -15.84
CA LYS A 252 -5.99 21.14 -16.26
C LYS A 252 -5.72 20.18 -15.11
N ALA A 253 -5.79 20.67 -13.87
CA ALA A 253 -5.54 19.83 -12.70
C ALA A 253 -6.65 18.77 -12.58
N HIS A 254 -6.22 17.51 -12.49
CA HIS A 254 -7.11 16.36 -12.40
C HIS A 254 -7.04 15.66 -11.02
N THR A 255 -6.04 15.96 -10.21
CA THR A 255 -6.02 15.55 -8.81
C THR A 255 -7.12 16.30 -8.05
N GLU A 256 -7.99 15.54 -7.37
CA GLU A 256 -9.05 16.10 -6.56
C GLU A 256 -8.51 16.63 -5.22
N LYS A 257 -9.07 17.74 -4.75
CA LYS A 257 -8.75 18.26 -3.41
C LYS A 257 -9.23 17.28 -2.35
N VAL A 258 -8.39 17.02 -1.38
CA VAL A 258 -8.74 16.17 -0.23
C VAL A 258 -9.84 16.86 0.58
N PRO A 259 -10.99 16.20 0.85
CA PRO A 259 -12.04 16.78 1.66
C PRO A 259 -11.56 17.02 3.09
N GLU A 260 -11.84 18.21 3.61
CA GLU A 260 -11.51 18.60 4.99
C GLU A 260 -12.11 17.62 5.99
N ARG A 261 -11.30 17.21 6.98
CA ARG A 261 -11.68 16.17 7.96
C ARG A 261 -12.86 16.58 8.84
N ASP A 262 -13.00 17.86 9.15
CA ASP A 262 -14.09 18.44 9.94
C ASP A 262 -15.45 18.43 9.25
N ARG A 263 -15.49 18.11 7.93
CA ARG A 263 -16.73 17.93 7.16
C ARG A 263 -17.38 16.58 7.39
N PHE A 264 -16.73 15.66 8.12
CA PHE A 264 -17.24 14.33 8.43
C PHE A 264 -17.63 14.23 9.90
N VAL A 265 -18.79 13.64 10.16
CA VAL A 265 -19.30 13.43 11.49
C VAL A 265 -19.39 11.94 11.79
N LYS A 266 -18.77 11.49 12.87
CA LYS A 266 -18.90 10.13 13.39
C LYS A 266 -20.20 10.02 14.17
N THR A 267 -21.13 9.17 13.71
CA THR A 267 -22.38 8.87 14.41
C THR A 267 -22.31 7.47 15.04
N ILE A 268 -22.51 7.40 16.35
CA ILE A 268 -22.61 6.14 17.08
C ILE A 268 -24.07 5.67 17.01
N LEU A 269 -24.34 4.57 16.31
CA LEU A 269 -25.70 4.04 16.16
C LEU A 269 -26.16 3.28 17.41
N ASN A 270 -25.25 2.54 18.05
CA ASN A 270 -25.50 1.77 19.26
C ASN A 270 -24.23 1.64 20.09
N GLN A 271 -24.36 1.58 21.43
CA GLN A 271 -23.23 1.41 22.33
C GLN A 271 -23.58 0.42 23.45
N GLY A 272 -22.66 -0.51 23.72
CA GLY A 272 -22.72 -1.39 24.89
C GLY A 272 -23.62 -2.64 24.77
N ASN A 273 -24.22 -2.90 23.59
CA ASN A 273 -25.12 -4.03 23.41
C ASN A 273 -24.52 -5.24 22.67
N PHE A 274 -23.25 -5.19 22.32
CA PHE A 274 -22.58 -6.26 21.59
C PHE A 274 -21.43 -6.84 22.41
N PHE A 275 -21.31 -8.15 22.35
CA PHE A 275 -20.25 -8.89 23.03
C PHE A 275 -19.38 -9.63 21.99
N GLU A 276 -18.12 -9.26 21.87
CA GLU A 276 -17.20 -9.82 20.86
C GLU A 276 -17.81 -9.90 19.44
N PRO A 277 -18.31 -8.77 18.87
CA PRO A 277 -18.85 -8.79 17.52
C PRO A 277 -17.74 -9.11 16.51
N THR A 278 -18.02 -10.05 15.63
CA THR A 278 -17.04 -10.56 14.65
C THR A 278 -17.32 -10.07 13.24
N GLU A 279 -18.57 -9.98 12.83
CA GLU A 279 -18.94 -9.58 11.49
C GLU A 279 -20.31 -8.92 11.46
N MET A 280 -20.59 -8.12 10.43
CA MET A 280 -21.91 -7.53 10.21
C MET A 280 -22.33 -7.62 8.74
N ALA A 281 -23.62 -7.67 8.50
CA ALA A 281 -24.22 -7.59 7.17
C ALA A 281 -25.37 -6.58 7.15
N ILE A 282 -25.30 -5.62 6.21
CA ILE A 282 -26.29 -4.56 6.07
C ILE A 282 -27.40 -5.04 5.11
N LEU A 283 -28.63 -5.07 5.61
CA LEU A 283 -29.81 -5.46 4.85
C LEU A 283 -30.23 -4.36 3.86
N PRO A 284 -31.01 -4.70 2.83
CA PRO A 284 -31.45 -3.71 1.82
C PRO A 284 -32.26 -2.53 2.38
N ASN A 285 -32.86 -2.67 3.55
CA ASN A 285 -33.61 -1.63 4.28
C ASN A 285 -32.74 -0.88 5.29
N LEU A 286 -31.41 -1.09 5.26
CA LEU A 286 -30.38 -0.53 6.14
C LEU A 286 -30.38 -1.07 7.59
N ASP A 287 -31.21 -2.04 7.93
CA ASP A 287 -31.04 -2.77 9.18
C ASP A 287 -29.76 -3.62 9.15
N VAL A 288 -29.24 -4.00 10.31
CA VAL A 288 -27.95 -4.68 10.38
C VAL A 288 -28.06 -5.99 11.15
N LEU A 289 -27.58 -7.07 10.55
CA LEU A 289 -27.27 -8.31 11.24
C LEU A 289 -25.83 -8.24 11.77
N ILE A 290 -25.61 -8.64 13.02
CA ILE A 290 -24.31 -8.66 13.67
C ILE A 290 -24.08 -10.05 14.26
N ALA A 291 -23.02 -10.72 13.83
CA ALA A 291 -22.55 -11.96 14.42
C ALA A 291 -21.70 -11.68 15.65
N GLN A 292 -21.93 -12.44 16.72
CA GLN A 292 -21.09 -12.43 17.91
C GLN A 292 -20.38 -13.77 18.06
N ARG A 293 -19.13 -13.76 18.49
CA ARG A 293 -18.26 -14.95 18.51
C ARG A 293 -18.87 -16.13 19.25
N ARG A 294 -19.62 -15.87 20.32
CA ARG A 294 -20.23 -16.92 21.19
C ARG A 294 -21.43 -17.62 20.60
N GLY A 295 -21.95 -17.20 19.45
CA GLY A 295 -23.05 -17.85 18.75
C GLY A 295 -24.27 -16.98 18.52
N GLU A 296 -24.40 -15.84 19.20
CA GLU A 296 -25.55 -14.96 19.05
C GLU A 296 -25.46 -14.22 17.68
N ILE A 297 -26.60 -14.19 16.98
CA ILE A 297 -26.79 -13.29 15.83
C ILE A 297 -27.77 -12.20 16.29
N MET A 298 -27.25 -10.97 16.30
CA MET A 298 -27.99 -9.79 16.73
C MET A 298 -28.54 -9.05 15.51
N PHE A 299 -29.63 -8.34 15.74
CA PHE A 299 -30.27 -7.49 14.73
C PHE A 299 -30.43 -6.09 15.28
N TYR A 300 -29.92 -5.11 14.54
CA TYR A 300 -30.14 -3.70 14.82
C TYR A 300 -31.17 -3.14 13.83
N ASP A 301 -32.30 -2.69 14.36
CA ASP A 301 -33.38 -2.02 13.62
C ASP A 301 -33.06 -0.52 13.54
N THR A 302 -32.82 -0.02 12.33
CA THR A 302 -32.41 1.38 12.12
C THR A 302 -33.52 2.40 12.40
N LYS A 303 -34.79 1.99 12.32
CA LYS A 303 -35.95 2.87 12.58
C LYS A 303 -36.22 3.03 14.07
N SER A 304 -36.31 1.90 14.78
CA SER A 304 -36.57 1.90 16.24
C SER A 304 -35.28 2.10 17.06
N LYS A 305 -34.10 1.94 16.47
CA LYS A 305 -32.77 1.93 17.11
C LYS A 305 -32.63 0.84 18.18
N ASN A 306 -33.42 -0.20 18.10
CA ASN A 306 -33.42 -1.34 19.03
C ASN A 306 -32.48 -2.43 18.54
N VAL A 307 -31.81 -3.10 19.50
CA VAL A 307 -31.03 -4.32 19.29
C VAL A 307 -31.74 -5.50 19.90
N ARG A 308 -31.86 -6.61 19.19
CA ARG A 308 -32.38 -7.87 19.68
C ARG A 308 -31.66 -9.07 19.09
N GLN A 309 -31.66 -10.18 19.78
CA GLN A 309 -31.16 -11.44 19.25
C GLN A 309 -32.20 -12.04 18.28
N VAL A 310 -31.73 -12.50 17.11
CA VAL A 310 -32.53 -13.10 16.05
C VAL A 310 -32.09 -14.51 15.69
N GLY A 311 -31.02 -15.00 16.28
CA GLY A 311 -30.54 -16.36 16.09
C GLY A 311 -29.47 -16.73 17.13
N PHE A 312 -29.24 -18.03 17.25
CA PHE A 312 -28.18 -18.59 18.09
C PHE A 312 -27.66 -19.88 17.48
N LEU A 313 -26.36 -20.00 17.37
CA LEU A 313 -25.66 -21.21 16.97
C LEU A 313 -24.82 -21.73 18.13
N ASN A 314 -24.94 -23.02 18.42
CA ASN A 314 -24.15 -23.66 19.48
C ASN A 314 -22.71 -23.90 18.96
N VAL A 315 -21.78 -23.09 19.44
CA VAL A 315 -20.42 -23.04 18.91
C VAL A 315 -19.35 -23.34 19.94
N TYR A 316 -18.26 -23.89 19.46
CA TYR A 316 -17.01 -23.98 20.21
C TYR A 316 -16.33 -22.61 20.19
N HIS A 317 -16.25 -21.95 21.34
CA HIS A 317 -15.65 -20.60 21.48
C HIS A 317 -14.73 -20.50 22.71
N GLN A 318 -14.60 -21.57 23.45
CA GLN A 318 -13.73 -21.67 24.63
C GLN A 318 -13.04 -23.02 24.66
N THR A 319 -11.89 -23.08 25.30
CA THR A 319 -11.13 -24.31 25.54
C THR A 319 -10.90 -24.48 27.04
N ASP A 320 -10.85 -25.72 27.51
CA ASP A 320 -10.51 -26.06 28.90
C ASP A 320 -8.99 -26.12 29.12
N VAL A 321 -8.17 -25.91 28.10
CA VAL A 321 -6.72 -25.92 28.21
C VAL A 321 -6.23 -24.60 28.84
N PRO A 322 -5.59 -24.64 30.02
CA PRO A 322 -5.12 -23.44 30.67
C PRO A 322 -4.13 -22.62 29.79
N GLY A 323 -4.33 -21.30 29.70
CA GLY A 323 -3.46 -20.41 28.95
C GLY A 323 -3.66 -20.43 27.43
N VAL A 324 -4.61 -21.20 26.92
CA VAL A 324 -4.98 -21.23 25.50
C VAL A 324 -6.28 -20.45 25.28
N ASN A 325 -6.26 -19.54 24.33
CA ASN A 325 -7.45 -18.84 23.83
C ASN A 325 -7.96 -19.51 22.55
N ALA A 326 -9.23 -19.95 22.53
CA ALA A 326 -9.89 -20.33 21.31
C ALA A 326 -10.30 -19.06 20.55
N GLU A 327 -9.94 -18.96 19.28
CA GLU A 327 -10.42 -17.88 18.39
C GLU A 327 -11.72 -18.28 17.67
N GLU A 328 -12.08 -19.54 17.74
CA GLU A 328 -13.28 -20.09 17.12
C GLU A 328 -14.56 -19.49 17.67
N GLY A 329 -15.66 -19.78 16.99
CA GLY A 329 -17.00 -19.29 17.27
C GLY A 329 -17.77 -19.01 16.00
N VAL A 330 -18.60 -17.98 15.97
CA VAL A 330 -19.17 -17.42 14.74
C VAL A 330 -18.22 -16.34 14.24
N MET A 331 -17.62 -16.53 13.05
CA MET A 331 -16.54 -15.69 12.54
C MET A 331 -16.91 -14.90 11.29
N GLY A 332 -17.86 -15.38 10.50
CA GLY A 332 -18.27 -14.72 9.27
C GLY A 332 -19.78 -14.72 9.07
N LEU A 333 -20.26 -13.65 8.46
CA LEU A 333 -21.66 -13.44 8.12
C LEU A 333 -21.76 -12.66 6.81
N ALA A 334 -22.50 -13.15 5.83
CA ALA A 334 -22.77 -12.45 4.59
C ALA A 334 -24.17 -12.69 4.08
N LEU A 335 -24.76 -11.71 3.40
CA LEU A 335 -26.02 -11.90 2.66
C LEU A 335 -25.75 -12.56 1.32
N ASP A 336 -26.69 -13.36 0.86
CA ASP A 336 -26.71 -13.81 -0.53
C ASP A 336 -26.83 -12.61 -1.48
N PRO A 337 -26.13 -12.59 -2.63
CA PRO A 337 -26.30 -11.52 -3.61
C PRO A 337 -27.75 -11.30 -4.06
N ASP A 338 -28.59 -12.35 -4.05
CA ASP A 338 -30.02 -12.30 -4.36
C ASP A 338 -30.91 -12.28 -3.10
N TYR A 339 -30.39 -11.79 -1.99
CA TYR A 339 -31.06 -11.78 -0.68
C TYR A 339 -32.48 -11.20 -0.73
N LYS A 340 -32.74 -10.19 -1.56
CA LYS A 340 -34.06 -9.57 -1.70
C LYS A 340 -35.15 -10.57 -2.09
N ASN A 341 -34.79 -11.63 -2.82
CA ASN A 341 -35.70 -12.65 -3.31
C ASN A 341 -35.68 -13.93 -2.46
N ASN A 342 -34.49 -14.37 -2.04
CA ASN A 342 -34.28 -15.67 -1.43
C ASN A 342 -34.15 -15.64 0.11
N HIS A 343 -33.81 -14.47 0.69
CA HIS A 343 -33.57 -14.27 2.12
C HIS A 343 -32.48 -15.16 2.72
N TYR A 344 -31.48 -15.58 1.91
CA TYR A 344 -30.41 -16.43 2.38
C TYR A 344 -29.30 -15.58 3.02
N VAL A 345 -28.75 -16.15 4.12
CA VAL A 345 -27.55 -15.65 4.81
C VAL A 345 -26.54 -16.79 4.93
N TYR A 346 -25.28 -16.46 4.80
CA TYR A 346 -24.18 -17.40 4.95
C TYR A 346 -23.45 -17.10 6.25
N ILE A 347 -23.19 -18.14 7.04
CA ILE A 347 -22.49 -18.02 8.31
C ILE A 347 -21.34 -19.02 8.33
N TYR A 348 -20.15 -18.54 8.66
CA TYR A 348 -18.99 -19.38 8.94
C TYR A 348 -18.78 -19.47 10.44
N TYR A 349 -18.77 -20.70 10.97
CA TYR A 349 -18.74 -20.93 12.39
C TYR A 349 -18.10 -22.28 12.76
N SER A 350 -17.76 -22.46 14.02
CA SER A 350 -17.17 -23.67 14.59
C SER A 350 -18.22 -24.38 15.42
N PRO A 351 -18.98 -25.42 14.91
CA PRO A 351 -19.98 -26.11 15.67
C PRO A 351 -19.36 -26.80 16.91
N LEU A 352 -20.11 -26.84 18.02
CA LEU A 352 -19.59 -27.35 19.28
C LEU A 352 -19.30 -28.87 19.23
N ASP A 353 -20.10 -29.62 18.51
CA ASP A 353 -20.14 -31.09 18.50
C ASP A 353 -19.13 -31.75 17.59
N THR A 354 -18.47 -30.98 16.73
CA THR A 354 -17.60 -31.52 15.68
C THR A 354 -16.34 -30.62 15.51
N SER A 355 -15.15 -31.23 15.42
CA SER A 355 -13.87 -30.52 15.24
C SER A 355 -13.69 -30.05 13.80
N VAL A 356 -14.57 -29.16 13.36
CA VAL A 356 -14.54 -28.52 12.04
C VAL A 356 -14.87 -27.02 12.15
N ASN A 357 -14.48 -26.28 11.15
CA ASN A 357 -15.09 -24.99 10.81
C ASN A 357 -16.05 -25.22 9.63
N ARG A 358 -17.20 -24.58 9.67
CA ARG A 358 -18.31 -24.85 8.77
C ARG A 358 -18.83 -23.58 8.14
N LEU A 359 -18.99 -23.59 6.82
CA LEU A 359 -19.79 -22.62 6.07
C LEU A 359 -21.18 -23.21 5.85
N SER A 360 -22.21 -22.54 6.35
CA SER A 360 -23.61 -22.93 6.13
C SER A 360 -24.43 -21.78 5.61
N ARG A 361 -25.48 -22.12 4.83
CA ARG A 361 -26.53 -21.20 4.40
C ARG A 361 -27.79 -21.42 5.27
N PHE A 362 -28.38 -20.32 5.71
CA PHE A 362 -29.63 -20.26 6.47
C PHE A 362 -30.63 -19.33 5.79
N GLU A 363 -31.90 -19.45 6.15
CA GLU A 363 -32.93 -18.47 5.81
C GLU A 363 -33.13 -17.50 6.96
N PHE A 364 -33.14 -16.19 6.63
CA PHE A 364 -33.53 -15.13 7.55
C PHE A 364 -34.91 -14.60 7.12
N ARG A 365 -35.96 -15.02 7.80
CA ARG A 365 -37.35 -14.65 7.48
C ARG A 365 -38.00 -13.92 8.65
N GLY A 366 -38.64 -12.81 8.32
CA GLY A 366 -39.29 -11.98 9.32
C GLY A 366 -38.26 -11.33 10.23
N ASP A 367 -37.97 -11.97 11.34
CA ASP A 367 -37.07 -11.46 12.37
C ASP A 367 -36.25 -12.56 13.05
N THR A 368 -36.10 -13.69 12.38
CA THR A 368 -35.43 -14.87 12.95
C THR A 368 -34.60 -15.59 11.89
N ILE A 369 -33.37 -15.99 12.27
CA ILE A 369 -32.58 -16.97 11.52
C ILE A 369 -33.15 -18.37 11.89
N ASP A 370 -33.76 -19.03 10.92
CA ASP A 370 -34.30 -20.38 11.13
C ASP A 370 -33.17 -21.42 10.98
N THR A 371 -32.67 -21.88 12.13
CA THR A 371 -31.56 -22.88 12.15
C THR A 371 -31.98 -24.24 11.57
N ARG A 372 -33.28 -24.53 11.45
CA ARG A 372 -33.78 -25.75 10.79
C ARG A 372 -33.60 -25.73 9.28
N THR A 373 -33.38 -24.57 8.71
CA THR A 373 -33.11 -24.40 7.27
C THR A 373 -31.63 -24.55 6.89
N GLU A 374 -30.79 -24.91 7.86
CA GLU A 374 -29.37 -25.05 7.62
C GLU A 374 -29.05 -25.94 6.43
N LYS A 375 -28.25 -25.43 5.51
CA LYS A 375 -27.62 -26.17 4.44
C LYS A 375 -26.10 -26.02 4.58
N ILE A 376 -25.45 -27.11 4.96
CA ILE A 376 -23.99 -27.15 5.04
C ILE A 376 -23.42 -27.06 3.61
N VAL A 377 -22.65 -26.03 3.35
CA VAL A 377 -21.98 -25.79 2.06
C VAL A 377 -20.60 -26.44 2.04
N LEU A 378 -19.80 -26.17 3.06
CA LEU A 378 -18.43 -26.64 3.16
C LEU A 378 -18.03 -26.87 4.62
N GLN A 379 -17.22 -27.88 4.87
CA GLN A 379 -16.57 -28.10 6.15
C GLN A 379 -15.08 -28.38 5.96
N LEU A 380 -14.26 -27.88 6.87
CA LEU A 380 -12.85 -28.19 6.95
C LEU A 380 -12.48 -28.56 8.37
N TYR A 381 -11.56 -29.50 8.52
CA TYR A 381 -11.05 -29.91 9.82
C TYR A 381 -10.39 -28.74 10.54
N SER A 382 -10.67 -28.57 11.85
CA SER A 382 -9.98 -27.63 12.73
C SER A 382 -9.49 -28.38 13.95
N GLN A 383 -8.19 -28.36 14.19
CA GLN A 383 -7.63 -28.89 15.43
C GLN A 383 -8.04 -27.97 16.57
N ARG A 384 -8.71 -28.55 17.58
CA ARG A 384 -9.14 -27.83 18.78
C ARG A 384 -8.14 -27.97 19.91
N GLN A 385 -8.37 -27.23 20.99
CA GLN A 385 -7.52 -27.17 22.18
C GLN A 385 -6.12 -26.63 21.92
N ILE A 386 -5.96 -25.92 20.80
CA ILE A 386 -4.80 -25.10 20.47
C ILE A 386 -5.27 -23.68 20.18
N CYS A 387 -4.41 -22.67 20.33
CA CYS A 387 -4.58 -21.39 19.70
C CYS A 387 -3.97 -21.53 18.29
N CYS A 388 -4.37 -20.90 17.30
CA CYS A 388 -5.30 -19.82 16.99
C CYS A 388 -5.59 -19.91 15.49
N HIS A 389 -5.84 -18.76 14.87
CA HIS A 389 -5.98 -18.56 13.42
C HIS A 389 -7.15 -19.30 12.78
N THR A 390 -8.33 -18.74 12.94
CA THR A 390 -9.58 -19.30 12.39
C THR A 390 -9.94 -18.69 11.03
N GLY A 391 -9.60 -17.43 10.77
CA GLY A 391 -10.07 -16.71 9.61
C GLY A 391 -11.58 -16.46 9.67
N GLY A 392 -12.29 -16.64 8.55
CA GLY A 392 -13.73 -16.79 8.49
C GLY A 392 -14.50 -15.67 7.79
N SER A 393 -13.86 -14.69 7.22
CA SER A 393 -14.55 -13.64 6.45
C SER A 393 -15.12 -14.20 5.15
N ILE A 394 -16.32 -13.72 4.78
CA ILE A 394 -17.04 -14.12 3.57
C ILE A 394 -17.25 -12.90 2.69
N ALA A 395 -16.91 -13.01 1.41
CA ALA A 395 -17.22 -11.98 0.41
C ALA A 395 -17.80 -12.61 -0.84
N PHE A 396 -18.68 -11.88 -1.51
CA PHE A 396 -19.20 -12.28 -2.81
C PHE A 396 -18.58 -11.40 -3.92
N GLY A 397 -18.07 -12.06 -4.95
CA GLY A 397 -17.70 -11.45 -6.21
C GLY A 397 -18.80 -11.53 -7.25
N LYS A 398 -18.46 -11.32 -8.52
CA LYS A 398 -19.37 -11.47 -9.66
C LYS A 398 -19.90 -12.90 -9.76
N ASP A 399 -21.03 -13.07 -10.44
CA ASP A 399 -21.61 -14.36 -10.77
C ASP A 399 -21.83 -15.31 -9.57
N HIS A 400 -22.17 -14.74 -8.40
CA HIS A 400 -22.38 -15.49 -7.15
C HIS A 400 -21.14 -16.30 -6.69
N LEU A 401 -19.95 -15.87 -7.05
CA LEU A 401 -18.71 -16.45 -6.54
C LEU A 401 -18.52 -16.06 -5.08
N LEU A 402 -18.50 -17.06 -4.22
CA LEU A 402 -18.24 -16.89 -2.79
C LEU A 402 -16.76 -17.10 -2.51
N TYR A 403 -16.16 -16.13 -1.82
CA TYR A 403 -14.82 -16.21 -1.26
C TYR A 403 -14.90 -16.40 0.24
N LEU A 404 -14.15 -17.36 0.77
CA LEU A 404 -14.07 -17.67 2.19
C LEU A 404 -12.63 -17.71 2.64
N SER A 405 -12.27 -16.88 3.61
CA SER A 405 -10.95 -16.94 4.23
C SER A 405 -10.89 -17.99 5.34
N THR A 406 -9.76 -18.68 5.46
CA THR A 406 -9.50 -19.69 6.49
C THR A 406 -8.11 -19.48 7.08
N GLY A 407 -7.98 -19.50 8.39
CA GLY A 407 -6.69 -19.40 9.07
C GLY A 407 -5.91 -20.72 9.03
N ASP A 408 -4.63 -20.66 9.35
CA ASP A 408 -3.72 -21.80 9.26
C ASP A 408 -3.90 -22.85 10.38
N ASN A 409 -4.64 -22.52 11.43
CA ASN A 409 -4.86 -23.39 12.59
C ASN A 409 -3.53 -23.92 13.14
N SER A 410 -2.52 -23.05 13.21
CA SER A 410 -1.22 -23.33 13.79
C SER A 410 -0.98 -22.46 15.02
N THR A 411 -0.29 -23.03 16.02
CA THR A 411 -0.03 -22.32 17.27
C THR A 411 1.05 -21.26 17.07
N PRO A 412 0.80 -19.96 17.37
CA PRO A 412 1.76 -18.88 17.24
C PRO A 412 2.73 -18.79 18.41
N PHE A 413 2.40 -19.44 19.54
CA PHE A 413 3.17 -19.36 20.78
C PHE A 413 4.26 -20.41 20.81
N ASP A 414 5.26 -20.16 21.67
CA ASP A 414 6.33 -21.07 21.92
C ASP A 414 5.84 -22.31 22.68
N GLU A 415 6.43 -23.44 22.37
CA GLU A 415 6.17 -24.68 23.10
C GLU A 415 6.70 -24.56 24.53
N PRO A 416 5.89 -24.85 25.57
CA PRO A 416 6.36 -24.76 26.95
C PRO A 416 7.61 -25.62 27.22
N ASN A 417 8.59 -25.05 27.89
CA ASN A 417 9.84 -25.71 28.30
C ASN A 417 10.75 -26.17 27.15
N GLN A 418 10.55 -25.65 25.93
CA GLN A 418 11.43 -25.92 24.76
C GLN A 418 12.25 -24.68 24.41
N PRO A 419 13.56 -24.75 24.26
CA PRO A 419 14.39 -23.59 23.94
C PRO A 419 14.38 -23.23 22.43
N TYR A 420 13.81 -24.07 21.56
CA TYR A 420 13.95 -23.96 20.09
C TYR A 420 12.62 -23.78 19.35
N VAL A 421 11.68 -23.07 19.94
CA VAL A 421 10.38 -22.84 19.33
C VAL A 421 10.39 -21.64 18.40
N ASN A 422 9.22 -21.23 17.96
CA ASN A 422 9.14 -20.21 16.92
C ASN A 422 9.58 -18.81 17.37
N HIS A 423 9.55 -18.48 18.68
CA HIS A 423 9.87 -17.15 19.23
C HIS A 423 9.18 -16.01 18.49
N GLY A 424 7.94 -16.24 18.06
CA GLY A 424 7.19 -15.28 17.25
C GLY A 424 7.59 -15.22 15.76
N PHE A 425 8.44 -16.13 15.28
CA PHE A 425 8.73 -16.34 13.86
C PHE A 425 7.77 -17.38 13.25
N ALA A 426 7.95 -17.69 11.96
CA ALA A 426 7.16 -18.73 11.32
C ALA A 426 7.32 -20.09 12.01
N PRO A 427 6.22 -20.79 12.37
CA PRO A 427 6.27 -22.13 12.97
C PRO A 427 6.56 -23.16 11.87
N LEU A 428 7.72 -23.80 11.94
CA LEU A 428 8.24 -24.74 10.95
C LEU A 428 8.70 -26.05 11.59
N ASP A 429 8.10 -26.45 12.75
CA ASP A 429 8.50 -27.63 13.51
C ASP A 429 7.71 -28.88 13.06
N ASP A 430 8.29 -29.66 12.16
CA ASP A 430 7.66 -30.88 11.67
C ASP A 430 8.05 -32.16 12.44
N ARG A 431 8.64 -32.04 13.62
CA ARG A 431 8.92 -33.21 14.49
C ARG A 431 7.61 -33.94 14.85
N PRO A 432 7.64 -35.27 15.03
CA PRO A 432 6.44 -36.01 15.45
C PRO A 432 5.88 -35.48 16.78
N GLY A 433 4.57 -35.26 16.85
CA GLY A 433 3.88 -34.70 18.03
C GLY A 433 3.94 -33.16 18.11
N HIS A 434 4.54 -32.48 17.12
CA HIS A 434 4.66 -31.02 17.05
C HIS A 434 3.83 -30.42 15.89
N GLU A 435 2.90 -31.16 15.35
CA GLU A 435 2.16 -30.78 14.13
C GLU A 435 1.48 -29.40 14.27
N GLN A 436 1.06 -28.99 15.44
CA GLN A 436 0.45 -27.67 15.69
C GLN A 436 1.44 -26.51 15.54
N TYR A 437 2.75 -26.79 15.60
CA TYR A 437 3.82 -25.81 15.44
C TYR A 437 4.42 -25.83 14.02
N ASP A 438 3.75 -26.46 13.06
CA ASP A 438 4.17 -26.51 11.64
C ASP A 438 3.08 -26.00 10.71
N ALA A 439 3.11 -24.69 10.37
CA ALA A 439 2.17 -24.11 9.43
C ALA A 439 2.34 -24.62 7.99
N ARG A 440 3.40 -25.37 7.68
CA ARG A 440 3.57 -26.03 6.36
C ARG A 440 2.60 -27.19 6.18
N ARG A 441 2.04 -27.77 7.28
CA ARG A 441 0.99 -28.80 7.21
C ARG A 441 -0.35 -28.27 6.65
N THR A 442 -0.55 -26.95 6.71
CA THR A 442 -1.78 -26.25 6.36
C THR A 442 -1.54 -25.21 5.28
N SER A 443 -1.04 -24.01 5.61
CA SER A 443 -0.88 -22.89 4.67
C SER A 443 -0.05 -23.22 3.44
N GLY A 444 1.08 -23.89 3.64
CA GLY A 444 1.95 -24.36 2.57
C GLY A 444 1.55 -25.71 1.95
N ASN A 445 0.40 -26.29 2.32
CA ASN A 445 -0.05 -27.60 1.85
C ASN A 445 -1.19 -27.44 0.83
N THR A 446 -0.96 -27.86 -0.39
CA THR A 446 -1.91 -27.75 -1.50
C THR A 446 -3.11 -28.69 -1.37
N ALA A 447 -3.06 -29.68 -0.48
CA ALA A 447 -4.15 -30.63 -0.21
C ALA A 447 -4.99 -30.27 1.05
N ASP A 448 -4.70 -29.13 1.71
CA ASP A 448 -5.42 -28.66 2.91
C ASP A 448 -6.14 -27.34 2.63
N LEU A 449 -7.31 -27.15 3.23
CA LEU A 449 -8.13 -25.95 3.03
C LEU A 449 -7.87 -24.85 4.08
N ARG A 450 -7.00 -25.08 5.07
CA ARG A 450 -6.63 -24.10 6.09
C ARG A 450 -5.47 -23.20 5.60
N GLY A 451 -5.45 -21.95 6.04
CA GLY A 451 -4.48 -20.95 5.57
C GLY A 451 -4.66 -20.60 4.09
N LYS A 452 -5.92 -20.40 3.69
CA LYS A 452 -6.36 -20.20 2.30
C LYS A 452 -7.42 -19.09 2.19
N ILE A 453 -7.60 -18.59 0.98
CA ILE A 453 -8.89 -18.03 0.58
C ILE A 453 -9.44 -18.94 -0.50
N LEU A 454 -10.59 -19.54 -0.19
CA LEU A 454 -11.31 -20.47 -1.05
C LEU A 454 -12.25 -19.70 -1.96
N ARG A 455 -12.47 -20.18 -3.18
CA ARG A 455 -13.44 -19.60 -4.11
C ARG A 455 -14.32 -20.70 -4.70
N ILE A 456 -15.61 -20.59 -4.47
CA ILE A 456 -16.62 -21.56 -4.89
C ILE A 456 -17.82 -20.84 -5.52
N ARG A 457 -18.58 -21.52 -6.35
CA ARG A 457 -19.87 -21.04 -6.86
C ARG A 457 -21.00 -21.75 -6.14
N ILE A 458 -21.85 -20.99 -5.45
CA ILE A 458 -23.01 -21.55 -4.76
C ILE A 458 -24.12 -21.86 -5.76
N LYS A 459 -24.73 -23.05 -5.65
CA LYS A 459 -25.89 -23.43 -6.42
C LYS A 459 -27.20 -23.15 -5.66
N PRO A 460 -28.34 -23.07 -6.36
CA PRO A 460 -29.62 -22.80 -5.74
C PRO A 460 -30.01 -23.81 -4.62
N ASP A 461 -29.60 -25.07 -4.75
CA ASP A 461 -29.87 -26.11 -3.75
C ASP A 461 -28.99 -26.03 -2.49
N GLY A 462 -28.02 -25.11 -2.46
CA GLY A 462 -27.07 -24.89 -1.38
C GLY A 462 -25.80 -25.74 -1.46
N SER A 463 -25.65 -26.56 -2.49
CA SER A 463 -24.35 -27.17 -2.83
C SER A 463 -23.46 -26.16 -3.54
N TYR A 464 -22.21 -26.52 -3.82
CA TYR A 464 -21.31 -25.68 -4.60
C TYR A 464 -20.69 -26.44 -5.78
N GLU A 465 -20.13 -25.70 -6.69
CA GLU A 465 -19.26 -26.19 -7.76
C GLU A 465 -17.95 -25.38 -7.78
N ILE A 466 -16.91 -25.97 -8.37
CA ILE A 466 -15.62 -25.32 -8.57
C ILE A 466 -15.71 -24.42 -9.79
N PRO A 467 -15.52 -23.10 -9.66
CA PRO A 467 -15.48 -22.21 -10.79
C PRO A 467 -14.15 -22.35 -11.54
N GLU A 468 -14.14 -22.07 -12.82
CA GLU A 468 -12.92 -21.98 -13.61
C GLU A 468 -12.00 -20.86 -13.07
N GLY A 469 -10.68 -21.07 -13.17
CA GLY A 469 -9.67 -20.08 -12.82
C GLY A 469 -9.31 -20.06 -11.33
N ASN A 470 -9.54 -21.14 -10.57
CA ASN A 470 -8.90 -21.36 -9.27
C ASN A 470 -7.44 -21.81 -9.45
N LEU A 471 -6.69 -21.86 -8.35
CA LEU A 471 -5.25 -22.14 -8.39
C LEU A 471 -4.92 -23.55 -8.92
N PHE A 472 -5.79 -24.52 -8.61
CA PHE A 472 -5.61 -25.91 -8.99
C PHE A 472 -6.84 -26.44 -9.72
N ALA A 473 -6.60 -27.36 -10.67
CA ALA A 473 -7.67 -28.07 -11.35
C ALA A 473 -8.22 -29.22 -10.47
N ASP A 474 -9.46 -29.64 -10.76
CA ASP A 474 -10.14 -30.70 -10.02
C ASP A 474 -9.73 -32.11 -10.58
N ASN A 475 -8.45 -32.43 -10.57
CA ASN A 475 -7.96 -33.71 -11.10
C ASN A 475 -6.68 -34.23 -10.42
N ASP A 476 -6.15 -33.56 -9.42
CA ASP A 476 -4.94 -33.98 -8.69
C ASP A 476 -5.26 -34.20 -7.21
N PRO A 477 -5.14 -35.43 -6.69
CA PRO A 477 -5.43 -35.74 -5.28
C PRO A 477 -4.50 -35.02 -4.28
N LYS A 478 -3.41 -34.44 -4.76
CA LYS A 478 -2.48 -33.63 -3.95
C LYS A 478 -2.86 -32.16 -3.90
N THR A 479 -3.98 -31.76 -4.48
CA THR A 479 -4.48 -30.39 -4.50
C THR A 479 -5.94 -30.30 -4.12
N ARG A 480 -6.38 -29.12 -3.72
CA ARG A 480 -7.78 -28.81 -3.47
C ARG A 480 -8.25 -27.76 -4.47
N PRO A 481 -9.23 -28.10 -5.31
CA PRO A 481 -9.70 -27.20 -6.38
C PRO A 481 -10.45 -25.97 -5.86
N GLU A 482 -10.90 -25.96 -4.59
CA GLU A 482 -11.52 -24.80 -3.96
C GLU A 482 -10.54 -23.65 -3.74
N ILE A 483 -9.23 -23.90 -3.75
CA ILE A 483 -8.20 -22.91 -3.41
C ILE A 483 -8.09 -21.85 -4.51
N TYR A 484 -8.35 -20.59 -4.15
CA TYR A 484 -8.04 -19.43 -4.98
C TYR A 484 -6.67 -18.86 -4.62
N THR A 485 -6.41 -18.57 -3.35
CA THR A 485 -5.10 -18.20 -2.86
C THR A 485 -4.69 -19.08 -1.68
N MET A 486 -3.38 -19.26 -1.50
CA MET A 486 -2.79 -20.04 -0.43
C MET A 486 -1.58 -19.33 0.18
N GLY A 487 -1.10 -19.84 1.30
CA GLY A 487 0.04 -19.25 1.99
C GLY A 487 -0.37 -18.10 2.90
N HIS A 488 -1.41 -18.33 3.73
CA HIS A 488 -1.93 -17.37 4.69
C HIS A 488 -1.79 -17.88 6.12
N ARG A 489 -1.55 -16.94 7.05
CA ARG A 489 -1.56 -17.20 8.49
C ARG A 489 -2.98 -17.05 9.05
N ASN A 490 -3.51 -15.84 9.00
CA ASN A 490 -4.84 -15.51 9.48
C ASN A 490 -5.47 -14.39 8.66
N PRO A 491 -5.94 -14.65 7.43
CA PRO A 491 -6.63 -13.67 6.60
C PRO A 491 -8.00 -13.39 7.22
N TYR A 492 -8.12 -12.27 7.95
CA TYR A 492 -9.25 -12.06 8.85
C TYR A 492 -10.39 -11.27 8.21
N ARG A 493 -10.11 -10.25 7.40
CA ARG A 493 -11.15 -9.51 6.67
C ARG A 493 -10.78 -9.41 5.21
N ILE A 494 -11.72 -9.83 4.37
CA ILE A 494 -11.56 -9.87 2.92
C ILE A 494 -12.60 -8.98 2.22
N SER A 495 -12.26 -8.51 1.04
CA SER A 495 -13.16 -7.74 0.18
C SER A 495 -12.86 -8.05 -1.29
N VAL A 496 -13.89 -8.13 -2.11
CA VAL A 496 -13.77 -8.30 -3.57
C VAL A 496 -14.21 -7.00 -4.25
N ASP A 497 -13.33 -6.44 -5.05
CA ASP A 497 -13.69 -5.26 -5.85
C ASP A 497 -14.62 -5.65 -6.99
N LYS A 498 -15.82 -5.10 -6.99
CA LYS A 498 -16.86 -5.41 -7.96
C LYS A 498 -16.54 -5.04 -9.42
N LYS A 499 -15.57 -4.13 -9.65
CA LYS A 499 -15.18 -3.71 -11.01
C LYS A 499 -14.06 -4.55 -11.59
N THR A 500 -13.01 -4.76 -10.79
CA THR A 500 -11.79 -5.44 -11.23
C THR A 500 -11.78 -6.93 -10.91
N ASP A 501 -12.66 -7.40 -10.00
CA ASP A 501 -12.62 -8.72 -9.36
C ASP A 501 -11.33 -8.97 -8.56
N TYR A 502 -10.57 -7.93 -8.24
CA TYR A 502 -9.41 -8.07 -7.37
C TYR A 502 -9.88 -8.39 -5.95
N LEU A 503 -9.21 -9.35 -5.34
CA LEU A 503 -9.44 -9.74 -3.96
C LEU A 503 -8.45 -9.02 -3.06
N TYR A 504 -8.95 -8.38 -2.01
CA TYR A 504 -8.15 -7.73 -0.96
C TYR A 504 -8.41 -8.42 0.37
N TRP A 505 -7.37 -8.53 1.19
CA TRP A 505 -7.51 -9.00 2.57
C TRP A 505 -6.43 -8.42 3.46
N GLY A 506 -6.78 -8.28 4.76
CA GLY A 506 -5.81 -8.01 5.81
C GLY A 506 -5.37 -9.32 6.45
N GLU A 507 -4.12 -9.41 6.83
CA GLU A 507 -3.51 -10.60 7.41
C GLU A 507 -2.68 -10.26 8.63
N VAL A 508 -2.96 -10.93 9.75
CA VAL A 508 -2.20 -10.77 10.99
C VAL A 508 -0.95 -11.65 10.93
N GLY A 509 0.19 -11.00 10.98
CA GLY A 509 1.50 -11.65 10.89
C GLY A 509 2.04 -12.16 12.23
N PRO A 510 3.21 -12.80 12.22
CA PRO A 510 3.85 -13.38 13.42
C PRO A 510 4.39 -12.29 14.37
N ASP A 511 4.59 -12.64 15.64
CA ASP A 511 4.76 -11.68 16.72
C ASP A 511 6.21 -11.20 16.96
N SER A 512 7.19 -11.74 16.25
CA SER A 512 8.58 -11.30 16.44
C SER A 512 8.75 -9.81 16.13
N ALA A 513 9.25 -9.06 17.12
CA ALA A 513 9.46 -7.61 16.97
C ALA A 513 10.79 -7.26 16.28
N VAL A 514 11.72 -8.23 16.17
CA VAL A 514 13.09 -8.01 15.67
C VAL A 514 13.48 -9.06 14.63
N ASP A 515 14.36 -8.68 13.72
CA ASP A 515 14.95 -9.62 12.78
C ASP A 515 15.94 -10.55 13.47
N SER A 516 15.98 -11.81 13.04
CA SER A 516 16.96 -12.83 13.45
C SER A 516 17.48 -13.55 12.20
N LEU A 517 18.02 -12.78 11.25
CA LEU A 517 18.40 -13.27 9.92
C LEU A 517 19.47 -14.37 9.99
N GLU A 518 20.30 -14.36 11.05
CA GLU A 518 21.33 -15.37 11.24
C GLU A 518 20.81 -16.70 11.82
N VAL A 519 19.56 -16.75 12.30
CA VAL A 519 19.01 -17.96 12.94
C VAL A 519 17.63 -18.32 12.39
N ARG A 520 16.66 -17.39 12.40
CA ARG A 520 15.25 -17.69 12.10
C ARG A 520 14.72 -16.99 10.85
N GLY A 521 15.05 -15.72 10.66
CA GLY A 521 14.56 -14.94 9.54
C GLY A 521 14.08 -13.54 9.92
N PRO A 522 13.21 -12.93 9.09
CA PRO A 522 12.68 -11.59 9.31
C PRO A 522 11.73 -11.53 10.51
N ARG A 523 11.57 -10.33 11.07
CA ARG A 523 10.53 -10.00 12.06
C ARG A 523 9.13 -10.20 11.48
N GLY A 524 8.12 -10.13 12.34
CA GLY A 524 6.73 -10.17 11.93
C GLY A 524 6.26 -8.87 11.28
N TYR A 525 5.43 -9.02 10.26
CA TYR A 525 4.71 -7.96 9.57
C TYR A 525 3.25 -8.33 9.47
N ASP A 526 2.35 -7.37 9.67
CA ASP A 526 1.00 -7.49 9.17
C ASP A 526 0.95 -7.05 7.71
N GLU A 527 0.00 -7.57 6.97
CA GLU A 527 -0.10 -7.36 5.53
C GLU A 527 -1.53 -6.96 5.12
N VAL A 528 -1.61 -6.06 4.15
CA VAL A 528 -2.77 -5.96 3.29
C VAL A 528 -2.35 -6.51 1.93
N ASN A 529 -3.06 -7.50 1.46
CA ASN A 529 -2.74 -8.22 0.24
C ASN A 529 -3.73 -7.90 -0.89
N GLN A 530 -3.28 -8.05 -2.13
CA GLN A 530 -4.09 -7.89 -3.33
C GLN A 530 -3.85 -9.09 -4.26
N ALA A 531 -4.89 -9.86 -4.56
CA ALA A 531 -4.82 -10.89 -5.60
C ALA A 531 -5.56 -10.44 -6.86
N ARG A 532 -4.84 -10.34 -7.96
CA ARG A 532 -5.36 -10.10 -9.32
C ARG A 532 -5.59 -11.40 -10.07
N LYS A 533 -5.01 -12.46 -9.58
CA LYS A 533 -5.07 -13.84 -10.06
C LYS A 533 -4.77 -14.80 -8.91
N PRO A 534 -5.14 -16.07 -9.01
CA PRO A 534 -4.81 -17.05 -7.99
C PRO A 534 -3.29 -17.20 -7.78
N GLY A 535 -2.86 -17.58 -6.57
CA GLY A 535 -1.45 -17.73 -6.27
C GLY A 535 -1.11 -18.10 -4.83
N PHE A 536 0.20 -18.15 -4.56
CA PHE A 536 0.79 -18.38 -3.26
C PHE A 536 1.33 -17.07 -2.68
N PHE A 537 0.93 -16.70 -1.45
CA PHE A 537 1.25 -15.43 -0.80
C PHE A 537 2.26 -15.56 0.34
N GLY A 538 3.03 -16.64 0.34
CA GLY A 538 4.30 -16.74 1.05
C GLY A 538 4.28 -17.52 2.35
N TRP A 539 3.28 -17.33 3.23
CA TRP A 539 3.28 -17.97 4.53
C TRP A 539 3.27 -19.51 4.48
N PRO A 540 4.06 -20.23 5.32
CA PRO A 540 4.96 -19.74 6.37
C PRO A 540 6.42 -19.58 5.93
N LEU A 541 6.72 -19.56 4.64
CA LEU A 541 8.08 -19.53 4.10
C LEU A 541 8.61 -18.10 3.90
N PHE A 542 7.70 -17.16 3.66
CA PHE A 542 7.97 -15.74 3.39
C PHE A 542 6.96 -14.86 4.10
N ILE A 543 7.34 -13.59 4.30
CA ILE A 543 6.50 -12.53 4.88
C ILE A 543 6.76 -11.21 4.14
N ALA A 544 5.79 -10.28 4.13
CA ALA A 544 5.93 -8.93 3.59
C ALA A 544 6.36 -8.93 2.10
N ASN A 545 7.44 -8.26 1.75
CA ASN A 545 7.98 -8.23 0.39
C ASN A 545 8.81 -9.48 0.07
N ASN A 546 8.22 -10.66 0.29
CA ASN A 546 8.88 -11.96 0.13
C ASN A 546 10.18 -12.10 0.97
N TYR A 547 10.24 -11.46 2.14
CA TYR A 547 11.34 -11.67 3.07
C TYR A 547 11.33 -13.13 3.54
N ALA A 548 12.38 -13.86 3.23
CA ALA A 548 12.45 -15.29 3.42
C ALA A 548 12.80 -15.67 4.86
N TYR A 549 12.10 -16.67 5.40
CA TYR A 549 12.55 -17.39 6.59
C TYR A 549 13.64 -18.38 6.23
N ASN A 550 14.41 -18.81 7.25
CA ASN A 550 15.37 -19.89 7.10
C ASN A 550 14.70 -21.24 7.34
N GLN A 551 15.14 -22.25 6.62
CA GLN A 551 14.95 -23.63 7.08
C GLN A 551 15.59 -23.77 8.47
N TYR A 552 14.92 -24.46 9.36
CA TYR A 552 15.36 -24.57 10.75
C TYR A 552 15.15 -25.99 11.27
N ASP A 553 16.23 -26.61 11.77
CA ASP A 553 16.17 -27.92 12.38
C ASP A 553 15.89 -27.77 13.89
N TYR A 554 14.66 -28.05 14.29
CA TYR A 554 14.20 -27.93 15.67
C TYR A 554 14.79 -28.96 16.62
N ALA A 555 15.35 -30.06 16.11
CA ALA A 555 16.03 -31.06 16.94
C ALA A 555 17.42 -30.61 17.36
N THR A 556 18.10 -29.83 16.52
CA THR A 556 19.49 -29.40 16.74
C THR A 556 19.65 -27.90 16.93
N GLY A 557 18.61 -27.11 16.67
CA GLY A 557 18.65 -25.64 16.70
C GLY A 557 19.48 -25.03 15.56
N LYS A 558 19.75 -25.79 14.51
CA LYS A 558 20.59 -25.33 13.39
C LYS A 558 19.77 -24.66 12.29
N LYS A 559 20.27 -23.53 11.85
CA LYS A 559 19.81 -22.83 10.66
C LYS A 559 20.20 -23.60 9.39
N GLY A 560 19.25 -23.69 8.44
CA GLY A 560 19.49 -24.07 7.06
C GLY A 560 19.51 -22.86 6.13
N ASP A 561 19.33 -23.11 4.83
CA ASP A 561 19.27 -22.07 3.80
C ASP A 561 17.95 -21.28 3.89
N PHE A 562 17.94 -20.07 3.34
CA PHE A 562 16.71 -19.32 3.12
C PHE A 562 15.82 -20.02 2.07
N PHE A 563 14.51 -19.91 2.23
CA PHE A 563 13.58 -20.33 1.19
C PHE A 563 13.72 -19.44 -0.05
N ASP A 564 13.50 -20.02 -1.23
CA ASP A 564 13.54 -19.32 -2.52
C ASP A 564 12.10 -18.94 -2.96
N ALA A 565 11.79 -17.65 -3.02
CA ALA A 565 10.46 -17.16 -3.38
C ALA A 565 10.08 -17.48 -4.84
N SER A 566 11.05 -17.66 -5.73
CA SER A 566 10.81 -18.02 -7.12
C SER A 566 10.49 -19.51 -7.32
N LYS A 567 10.95 -20.36 -6.38
CA LYS A 567 10.79 -21.82 -6.41
C LYS A 567 10.58 -22.38 -5.01
N PRO A 568 9.49 -22.00 -4.31
CA PRO A 568 9.28 -22.44 -2.94
C PRO A 568 9.07 -23.94 -2.85
N VAL A 569 9.67 -24.57 -1.84
CA VAL A 569 9.54 -26.00 -1.61
C VAL A 569 9.04 -26.25 -0.19
N ASN A 570 7.96 -27.01 -0.06
CA ASN A 570 7.46 -27.53 1.20
C ASN A 570 7.88 -28.98 1.37
N ALA A 571 9.01 -29.20 2.05
CA ALA A 571 9.57 -30.52 2.33
C ALA A 571 9.15 -31.08 3.72
N SER A 572 8.21 -30.44 4.41
CA SER A 572 7.72 -30.92 5.70
C SER A 572 7.15 -32.33 5.60
N ARG A 573 7.42 -33.17 6.62
CA ARG A 573 6.80 -34.50 6.75
C ARG A 573 5.28 -34.46 6.90
N ASN A 574 4.74 -33.30 7.35
CA ASN A 574 3.32 -33.05 7.54
C ASN A 574 2.63 -32.58 6.27
N ASN A 575 3.39 -32.36 5.18
CA ASN A 575 2.84 -31.97 3.89
C ASN A 575 2.26 -33.19 3.14
N THR A 576 0.97 -33.18 2.86
CA THR A 576 0.27 -34.22 2.08
C THR A 576 0.06 -33.82 0.62
N GLY A 577 0.35 -32.56 0.29
CA GLY A 577 0.18 -31.99 -1.04
C GLY A 577 1.44 -32.05 -1.92
N LEU A 578 1.52 -31.09 -2.84
CA LEU A 578 2.70 -30.90 -3.68
C LEU A 578 3.86 -30.36 -2.86
N GLN A 579 5.07 -30.80 -3.16
CA GLN A 579 6.27 -30.24 -2.56
C GLN A 579 6.67 -28.91 -3.22
N GLN A 580 6.63 -28.88 -4.55
CA GLN A 580 6.89 -27.64 -5.30
C GLN A 580 5.64 -26.76 -5.25
N LEU A 581 5.78 -25.57 -4.69
CA LEU A 581 4.72 -24.58 -4.61
C LEU A 581 4.81 -23.57 -5.75
N PRO A 582 3.73 -22.85 -6.09
CA PRO A 582 3.81 -21.72 -7.01
C PRO A 582 4.76 -20.65 -6.48
N PRO A 583 5.37 -19.82 -7.35
CA PRO A 583 6.17 -18.67 -6.94
C PRO A 583 5.41 -17.78 -5.95
N ALA A 584 6.10 -17.30 -4.90
CA ALA A 584 5.50 -16.46 -3.89
C ALA A 584 5.22 -15.05 -4.43
N GLN A 585 4.04 -14.52 -4.12
CA GLN A 585 3.64 -13.15 -4.40
C GLN A 585 3.88 -12.29 -3.15
N ALA A 586 4.49 -11.12 -3.33
CA ALA A 586 4.72 -10.17 -2.24
C ALA A 586 3.41 -9.52 -1.79
N ALA A 587 3.37 -9.10 -0.53
CA ALA A 587 2.26 -8.32 0.00
C ALA A 587 2.11 -6.96 -0.73
N PHE A 588 0.89 -6.47 -0.81
CA PHE A 588 0.58 -5.17 -1.41
C PHE A 588 0.99 -4.01 -0.47
N ILE A 589 0.71 -4.13 0.83
CA ILE A 589 1.14 -3.24 1.89
C ILE A 589 1.57 -4.12 3.08
N TYR A 590 2.65 -3.75 3.77
CA TYR A 590 3.14 -4.51 4.92
C TYR A 590 3.80 -3.60 5.95
N TYR A 591 3.67 -3.94 7.21
CA TYR A 591 4.24 -3.12 8.28
C TYR A 591 4.54 -3.91 9.57
N PRO A 592 5.66 -3.58 10.25
CA PRO A 592 6.06 -4.18 11.51
C PRO A 592 5.39 -3.46 12.71
N TYR A 593 5.71 -3.85 13.94
CA TYR A 593 5.35 -3.09 15.15
C TYR A 593 5.99 -1.69 15.18
N GLY A 594 7.24 -1.59 14.75
CA GLY A 594 7.97 -0.34 14.66
C GLY A 594 7.65 0.45 13.41
N PHE A 595 8.46 1.46 13.16
CA PHE A 595 8.35 2.32 11.98
C PHE A 595 8.50 1.52 10.68
N SER A 596 7.61 1.77 9.73
CA SER A 596 7.68 1.26 8.35
C SER A 596 8.27 2.31 7.44
N LYS A 597 9.45 2.03 6.88
CA LYS A 597 10.08 2.96 5.92
C LYS A 597 9.30 3.02 4.60
N ASP A 598 8.69 1.92 4.19
CA ASP A 598 7.96 1.84 2.91
C ASP A 598 6.53 2.38 3.04
N PHE A 599 5.95 2.33 4.25
CA PHE A 599 4.58 2.77 4.54
C PHE A 599 4.52 3.56 5.86
N PRO A 600 5.11 4.76 5.96
CA PRO A 600 5.19 5.52 7.21
C PRO A 600 3.80 5.91 7.76
N GLN A 601 2.79 6.06 6.89
CA GLN A 601 1.43 6.43 7.29
C GLN A 601 0.71 5.39 8.13
N VAL A 602 1.19 4.13 8.17
CA VAL A 602 0.60 3.09 9.03
C VAL A 602 0.94 3.27 10.50
N GLU A 603 1.85 4.21 10.84
CA GLU A 603 2.25 4.52 12.22
C GLU A 603 2.98 3.35 12.90
N THR A 604 3.06 3.35 14.22
CA THR A 604 3.70 2.31 15.03
C THR A 604 2.73 1.79 16.10
N GLY A 605 3.00 0.62 16.67
CA GLY A 605 2.18 0.07 17.75
C GLY A 605 1.75 -1.37 17.50
N GLY A 606 0.68 -1.81 18.15
CA GLY A 606 0.05 -3.11 17.89
C GLY A 606 -0.38 -3.23 16.43
N ARG A 607 -0.71 -4.43 15.99
CA ARG A 607 -1.05 -4.69 14.59
C ARG A 607 -2.29 -5.57 14.50
N ASN A 608 -3.20 -5.22 13.60
CA ASN A 608 -4.31 -6.06 13.16
C ASN A 608 -4.85 -5.53 11.83
N ALA A 609 -4.13 -5.84 10.74
CA ALA A 609 -4.46 -5.39 9.39
C ALA A 609 -5.77 -5.97 8.89
N MET A 610 -6.62 -5.13 8.31
CA MET A 610 -7.91 -5.52 7.73
C MET A 610 -8.18 -4.79 6.42
N ALA A 611 -8.76 -5.48 5.45
CA ALA A 611 -9.22 -4.87 4.20
C ALA A 611 -10.72 -4.56 4.26
N GLY A 612 -11.07 -3.35 3.87
CA GLY A 612 -12.42 -2.90 3.58
C GLY A 612 -12.71 -2.89 2.08
N PRO A 613 -13.82 -2.28 1.66
CA PRO A 613 -14.22 -2.25 0.26
C PRO A 613 -13.44 -1.21 -0.56
N VAL A 614 -13.41 -1.42 -1.88
CA VAL A 614 -13.18 -0.34 -2.83
C VAL A 614 -14.49 0.43 -2.97
N TYR A 615 -14.44 1.74 -2.69
CA TYR A 615 -15.63 2.59 -2.71
C TYR A 615 -15.93 3.10 -4.11
N TYR A 616 -17.22 3.04 -4.51
CA TYR A 616 -17.68 3.60 -5.78
C TYR A 616 -18.88 4.51 -5.55
N THR A 617 -18.79 5.75 -6.01
CA THR A 617 -19.84 6.77 -5.84
C THR A 617 -21.16 6.40 -6.49
N GLU A 618 -21.13 5.64 -7.59
CA GLU A 618 -22.34 5.18 -8.28
C GLU A 618 -23.17 4.13 -7.50
N ASP A 619 -22.61 3.54 -6.44
CA ASP A 619 -23.35 2.58 -5.60
C ASP A 619 -24.31 3.26 -4.64
N PHE A 620 -24.18 4.56 -4.45
CA PHE A 620 -24.89 5.30 -3.44
C PHE A 620 -25.72 6.45 -4.05
N PRO A 621 -26.86 6.79 -3.46
CA PRO A 621 -27.65 7.94 -3.88
C PRO A 621 -26.81 9.22 -3.81
N LYS A 622 -27.07 10.14 -4.75
CA LYS A 622 -26.27 11.36 -4.93
C LYS A 622 -26.20 12.27 -3.69
N ASP A 623 -27.23 12.23 -2.86
CA ASP A 623 -27.39 13.03 -1.64
C ASP A 623 -26.78 12.38 -0.37
N THR A 624 -26.41 11.10 -0.43
CA THR A 624 -25.87 10.34 0.71
C THR A 624 -24.48 9.77 0.46
N ARG A 625 -23.97 9.86 -0.75
CA ARG A 625 -22.64 9.33 -1.10
C ARG A 625 -21.50 10.24 -0.58
N TYR A 626 -20.37 9.66 -0.36
CA TYR A 626 -19.14 10.40 -0.13
C TYR A 626 -18.74 11.22 -1.36
N PRO A 627 -17.93 12.29 -1.19
CA PRO A 627 -17.33 13.04 -2.31
C PRO A 627 -16.63 12.13 -3.32
N THR A 628 -16.52 12.61 -4.57
CA THR A 628 -15.86 11.88 -5.67
C THR A 628 -14.42 11.53 -5.36
N TYR A 629 -13.76 12.31 -4.52
CA TYR A 629 -12.43 12.01 -3.99
C TYR A 629 -12.26 10.56 -3.53
N PHE A 630 -13.29 9.94 -2.95
CA PHE A 630 -13.23 8.57 -2.45
C PHE A 630 -13.46 7.50 -3.53
N ASN A 631 -13.87 7.93 -4.74
CA ASN A 631 -14.24 7.01 -5.81
C ASN A 631 -13.05 6.15 -6.28
N GLY A 632 -13.22 4.85 -6.34
CA GLY A 632 -12.18 3.89 -6.76
C GLY A 632 -11.07 3.67 -5.74
N LYS A 633 -11.18 4.18 -4.51
CA LYS A 633 -10.17 3.99 -3.46
C LYS A 633 -10.52 2.81 -2.55
N LEU A 634 -9.50 2.04 -2.20
CA LEU A 634 -9.62 0.94 -1.24
C LEU A 634 -9.53 1.49 0.19
N PHE A 635 -10.50 1.12 1.01
CA PHE A 635 -10.43 1.35 2.46
C PHE A 635 -9.70 0.21 3.12
N ILE A 636 -8.71 0.53 3.95
CA ILE A 636 -8.07 -0.43 4.86
C ILE A 636 -8.14 0.10 6.28
N TYR A 637 -8.05 -0.78 7.26
CA TYR A 637 -8.07 -0.38 8.65
C TYR A 637 -7.24 -1.30 9.53
N ASP A 638 -6.81 -0.77 10.68
CA ASP A 638 -6.12 -1.53 11.71
C ASP A 638 -6.82 -1.30 13.05
N TRP A 639 -7.29 -2.39 13.64
CA TRP A 639 -8.04 -2.34 14.88
C TRP A 639 -7.16 -1.95 16.07
N MET A 640 -5.93 -2.44 16.13
CA MET A 640 -5.00 -2.16 17.23
C MET A 640 -4.45 -0.73 17.17
N ARG A 641 -4.28 -0.17 15.97
CA ARG A 641 -3.82 1.20 15.75
C ARG A 641 -4.96 2.21 15.63
N ASN A 642 -6.20 1.73 15.59
CA ASN A 642 -7.41 2.55 15.58
C ASN A 642 -7.45 3.59 14.45
N TRP A 643 -7.04 3.20 13.24
CA TRP A 643 -7.09 4.06 12.06
C TRP A 643 -7.83 3.40 10.88
N ILE A 644 -8.37 4.24 10.03
CA ILE A 644 -8.87 3.90 8.69
C ILE A 644 -8.06 4.70 7.69
N LYS A 645 -7.53 4.06 6.67
CA LYS A 645 -6.72 4.66 5.60
C LYS A 645 -7.37 4.42 4.25
N LEU A 646 -7.06 5.30 3.30
CA LEU A 646 -7.47 5.23 1.91
C LEU A 646 -6.27 4.90 1.05
N ILE A 647 -6.40 3.91 0.20
CA ILE A 647 -5.35 3.52 -0.73
C ILE A 647 -5.71 4.02 -2.12
N HIS A 648 -4.85 4.87 -2.64
CA HIS A 648 -4.87 5.27 -4.04
C HIS A 648 -4.13 4.21 -4.85
N MET A 649 -4.71 3.85 -5.97
CA MET A 649 -4.14 2.87 -6.88
C MET A 649 -3.90 3.51 -8.25
N GLN A 650 -2.80 3.12 -8.88
CA GLN A 650 -2.53 3.44 -10.28
C GLN A 650 -3.56 2.76 -11.18
N PRO A 651 -3.74 3.19 -12.44
CA PRO A 651 -4.67 2.56 -13.37
C PRO A 651 -4.46 1.05 -13.59
N ASN A 652 -3.24 0.56 -13.39
CA ASN A 652 -2.91 -0.86 -13.45
C ASN A 652 -3.19 -1.63 -12.14
N GLY A 653 -3.66 -0.93 -11.09
CA GLY A 653 -3.98 -1.48 -9.77
C GLY A 653 -2.80 -1.50 -8.79
N ASP A 654 -1.62 -1.00 -9.15
CA ASP A 654 -0.48 -0.90 -8.24
C ASP A 654 -0.73 0.20 -7.18
N PHE A 655 -0.05 0.06 -6.04
CA PHE A 655 -0.07 1.08 -5.00
C PHE A 655 0.46 2.42 -5.55
N ASP A 656 -0.20 3.51 -5.18
CA ASP A 656 0.24 4.87 -5.51
C ASP A 656 0.56 5.66 -4.23
N LYS A 657 -0.44 5.85 -3.36
CA LYS A 657 -0.25 6.48 -2.05
C LYS A 657 -1.33 6.05 -1.05
N MET A 658 -1.13 6.44 0.20
CA MET A 658 -2.03 6.17 1.32
C MET A 658 -2.39 7.46 2.04
N ASP A 659 -3.68 7.75 2.17
CA ASP A 659 -4.20 8.90 2.91
C ASP A 659 -4.92 8.47 4.19
N ALA A 660 -4.94 9.34 5.19
CA ALA A 660 -5.75 9.12 6.37
C ALA A 660 -7.23 9.42 6.08
N PHE A 661 -8.12 8.53 6.52
CA PHE A 661 -9.56 8.78 6.54
C PHE A 661 -10.02 9.22 7.93
N MET A 662 -9.73 8.43 8.97
CA MET A 662 -10.04 8.71 10.37
C MET A 662 -8.95 8.16 11.27
#